data_a6f3c2f2b00a040f0c746a89b69f2ea8
#
_entry.id   a6f3c2f2b00a040f0c746a89b69f2ea8
#
_cell.length_a   1.000
_cell.length_b   1.000
_cell.length_c   1.000
_cell.angle_alpha   90.00
_cell.angle_beta   90.00
_cell.angle_gamma   90.00
#
_symmetry.space_group_name_H-M   'P 1'
#
loop_
_entity.id
_entity.type
_entity.pdbx_description
1 polymer ?
#
loop_
_entity_poly.entity_id
_entity_poly.type
_entity_poly.pdbx_seq_one_letter_code
_entity_poly.pdbx_strand_id
1 'polypeptide(L)'
;MDDSLPDKFDVVLLGTGLPEAIVAAACARVGRSVLHLDRRDYYGGGWASFNLDGFLSWTQGHGSVDGDDMRNGVDVDCSDLPFGEEEEFIVMAQPSNASTTSPLVTFYDREAKEHSVSQNAEESTANLENVTMAMQSLEVASEESKNLENKGIEEAADEGAGEAAHEGAVEAAGQGAVEAIEGGAEEAIEGGAEEAAEESIEEDVGEVSEDLDKPREDQQKPPLNREYVVSNSRKFNIDLAPKVLFARGDLVELLCQSRVSRYLDFKSVSRVLTHLDDHLMQVPCTRADVFASRDMSVIHKRLLMKFLTFCLDHEDHPEEFADFAERPFREFMTERGLTPSLQLLVSQAVAMVSEVQTRTGLVAARRFLRSLGRFGRTPFLWSLYGAGELSQAFCRMCAVFGGIYCLRHPLRGLVLDRRTGNCTAVIDYKGKRIACDWLVVEESYVPQGYCTGTCASRDISRAVLITDKSLFPSDSNEASVLCMPGKGPDGTTVNIIELSPSTMTCAPDTYLVHVTCPSSGSPWDDLAPIISPLFHFENEPESEPSRPHVIMASYFSTSGSTGDMDAYQDLPLNLLLCPRPDPQLDFEAAVEKAKVLFQRMYPEEDFCPPAPEPEDIIYGEGNTTNPSEEAPDLTDADDDTSDNAVIHDAEER
;
A
#
# COMPACT_ATOMS: atom_id res chain seq x y z
N MET A 1 1.48 34.42 -17.49
CA MET A 1 2.47 34.23 -16.42
C MET A 1 3.67 33.58 -17.06
N ASP A 2 4.82 34.18 -16.90
CA ASP A 2 6.06 33.68 -17.51
C ASP A 2 6.43 32.38 -16.78
N ASP A 3 6.30 31.27 -17.49
CA ASP A 3 6.36 29.88 -16.96
C ASP A 3 7.82 29.39 -16.87
N SER A 4 8.74 30.27 -16.46
CA SER A 4 10.14 29.91 -16.38
C SER A 4 10.48 29.31 -15.03
N LEU A 5 10.60 27.95 -14.99
CA LEU A 5 11.25 27.29 -13.87
C LEU A 5 12.63 27.91 -13.61
N PRO A 6 13.12 27.96 -12.36
CA PRO A 6 14.50 28.28 -12.06
C PRO A 6 15.49 27.39 -12.85
N ASP A 7 16.68 27.90 -13.10
CA ASP A 7 17.69 27.19 -13.89
C ASP A 7 18.56 26.24 -13.06
N LYS A 8 18.44 26.30 -11.72
CA LYS A 8 19.20 25.45 -10.80
C LYS A 8 18.37 25.07 -9.57
N PHE A 9 18.54 23.81 -9.16
CA PHE A 9 18.03 23.26 -7.91
C PHE A 9 19.11 22.44 -7.20
N ASP A 10 19.02 22.30 -5.87
CA ASP A 10 19.89 21.36 -5.14
C ASP A 10 19.51 19.91 -5.45
N VAL A 11 18.20 19.63 -5.54
CA VAL A 11 17.67 18.29 -5.79
C VAL A 11 16.59 18.34 -6.87
N VAL A 12 16.74 17.49 -7.89
CA VAL A 12 15.68 17.20 -8.87
C VAL A 12 15.18 15.79 -8.64
N LEU A 13 13.86 15.59 -8.57
CA LEU A 13 13.24 14.28 -8.39
C LEU A 13 12.36 13.94 -9.60
N LEU A 14 12.40 12.68 -10.01
CA LEU A 14 11.60 12.13 -11.11
C LEU A 14 10.69 11.02 -10.61
N GLY A 15 9.39 11.24 -10.71
CA GLY A 15 8.36 10.39 -10.14
C GLY A 15 7.84 10.95 -8.81
N THR A 16 6.54 10.83 -8.58
CA THR A 16 5.85 11.35 -7.38
C THR A 16 5.38 10.24 -6.45
N GLY A 17 6.04 9.08 -6.47
CA GLY A 17 5.78 7.96 -5.57
C GLY A 17 6.04 8.30 -4.11
N LEU A 18 5.70 7.39 -3.21
CA LEU A 18 5.84 7.64 -1.78
C LEU A 18 7.30 7.87 -1.35
N PRO A 19 8.29 7.06 -1.76
CA PRO A 19 9.69 7.30 -1.37
C PRO A 19 10.21 8.65 -1.88
N GLU A 20 9.91 8.99 -3.15
CA GLU A 20 10.30 10.26 -3.77
C GLU A 20 9.67 11.44 -3.02
N ALA A 21 8.38 11.35 -2.70
CA ALA A 21 7.64 12.38 -1.97
C ALA A 21 8.22 12.60 -0.56
N ILE A 22 8.60 11.53 0.15
CA ILE A 22 9.26 11.60 1.46
C ILE A 22 10.63 12.27 1.33
N VAL A 23 11.46 11.87 0.36
CA VAL A 23 12.79 12.47 0.12
C VAL A 23 12.66 13.95 -0.23
N ALA A 24 11.74 14.31 -1.14
CA ALA A 24 11.48 15.69 -1.53
C ALA A 24 11.09 16.56 -0.31
N ALA A 25 10.18 16.03 0.52
CA ALA A 25 9.73 16.70 1.72
C ALA A 25 10.85 16.87 2.75
N ALA A 26 11.70 15.84 2.94
CA ALA A 26 12.86 15.92 3.84
C ALA A 26 13.88 16.97 3.36
N CYS A 27 14.19 17.01 2.06
CA CYS A 27 15.10 17.98 1.47
C CYS A 27 14.56 19.44 1.60
N ALA A 28 13.30 19.64 1.25
CA ALA A 28 12.67 20.97 1.37
C ALA A 28 12.63 21.43 2.84
N ARG A 29 12.43 20.51 3.78
CA ARG A 29 12.36 20.77 5.21
C ARG A 29 13.67 21.30 5.80
N VAL A 30 14.80 20.87 5.27
CA VAL A 30 16.15 21.35 5.64
C VAL A 30 16.62 22.49 4.73
N GLY A 31 15.70 23.16 4.00
CA GLY A 31 15.96 24.36 3.23
C GLY A 31 16.64 24.14 1.89
N ARG A 32 16.61 22.91 1.34
CA ARG A 32 17.13 22.65 0.00
C ARG A 32 16.10 23.02 -1.06
N SER A 33 16.55 23.59 -2.17
CA SER A 33 15.71 23.87 -3.32
C SER A 33 15.37 22.57 -4.06
N VAL A 34 14.07 22.28 -4.19
CA VAL A 34 13.57 21.01 -4.73
C VAL A 34 12.71 21.25 -5.95
N LEU A 35 13.00 20.53 -7.03
CA LEU A 35 12.16 20.40 -8.21
C LEU A 35 11.68 18.95 -8.34
N HIS A 36 10.38 18.75 -8.34
CA HIS A 36 9.76 17.43 -8.44
C HIS A 36 8.95 17.32 -9.73
N LEU A 37 9.40 16.46 -10.62
CA LEU A 37 8.84 16.26 -11.96
C LEU A 37 8.18 14.89 -12.08
N ASP A 38 7.03 14.84 -12.73
CA ASP A 38 6.42 13.57 -13.14
C ASP A 38 5.93 13.66 -14.59
N ARG A 39 6.15 12.59 -15.35
CA ARG A 39 5.62 12.46 -16.70
C ARG A 39 4.12 12.18 -16.73
N ARG A 40 3.56 11.67 -15.63
CA ARG A 40 2.15 11.38 -15.46
C ARG A 40 1.38 12.65 -15.14
N ASP A 41 0.07 12.60 -15.26
CA ASP A 41 -0.86 13.70 -14.94
C ASP A 41 -1.48 13.57 -13.53
N TYR A 42 -0.98 12.61 -12.74
CA TYR A 42 -1.43 12.33 -11.38
C TYR A 42 -0.23 12.09 -10.45
N TYR A 43 -0.45 12.32 -9.16
CA TYR A 43 0.53 12.06 -8.11
C TYR A 43 0.54 10.59 -7.67
N GLY A 44 1.64 10.17 -7.08
CA GLY A 44 1.79 8.86 -6.46
C GLY A 44 2.38 7.80 -7.38
N GLY A 45 2.37 7.97 -8.70
CA GLY A 45 2.92 6.96 -9.60
C GLY A 45 2.34 5.57 -9.37
N GLY A 46 3.17 4.58 -9.05
CA GLY A 46 2.74 3.22 -8.69
C GLY A 46 2.09 3.10 -7.29
N TRP A 47 2.10 4.18 -6.51
CA TRP A 47 1.46 4.29 -5.18
C TRP A 47 0.12 5.04 -5.22
N ALA A 48 -0.37 5.39 -6.40
CA ALA A 48 -1.57 6.18 -6.57
C ALA A 48 -2.84 5.43 -6.16
N SER A 49 -3.86 6.20 -5.76
CA SER A 49 -5.25 5.75 -5.61
C SER A 49 -6.12 6.41 -6.67
N PHE A 50 -7.02 5.66 -7.27
CA PHE A 50 -7.94 6.15 -8.29
C PHE A 50 -9.40 5.93 -7.87
N ASN A 51 -10.29 6.83 -8.26
CA ASN A 51 -11.70 6.47 -8.30
C ASN A 51 -11.93 5.38 -9.38
N LEU A 52 -13.10 4.76 -9.38
CA LEU A 52 -13.36 3.65 -10.31
C LEU A 52 -13.18 4.06 -11.78
N ASP A 53 -13.67 5.23 -12.19
CA ASP A 53 -13.51 5.70 -13.58
C ASP A 53 -12.04 5.89 -13.94
N GLY A 54 -11.26 6.49 -13.03
CA GLY A 54 -9.81 6.65 -13.17
C GLY A 54 -9.09 5.33 -13.25
N PHE A 55 -9.48 4.36 -12.41
CA PHE A 55 -8.91 3.01 -12.43
C PHE A 55 -9.23 2.29 -13.76
N LEU A 56 -10.47 2.34 -14.23
CA LEU A 56 -10.86 1.75 -15.51
C LEU A 56 -10.11 2.41 -16.68
N SER A 57 -9.94 3.74 -16.67
CA SER A 57 -9.16 4.45 -17.66
C SER A 57 -7.68 4.05 -17.61
N TRP A 58 -7.11 3.92 -16.42
CA TRP A 58 -5.74 3.46 -16.22
C TRP A 58 -5.54 2.03 -16.76
N THR A 59 -6.50 1.11 -16.53
CA THR A 59 -6.44 -0.27 -17.04
C THR A 59 -6.47 -0.34 -18.56
N GLN A 60 -7.07 0.64 -19.23
CA GLN A 60 -7.14 0.72 -20.70
C GLN A 60 -5.94 1.44 -21.32
N GLY A 61 -4.96 1.85 -20.50
CA GLY A 61 -3.79 2.57 -20.97
C GLY A 61 -4.05 4.06 -21.31
N HIS A 62 -5.24 4.57 -21.01
CA HIS A 62 -5.60 5.97 -21.26
C HIS A 62 -5.02 6.94 -20.21
N GLY A 63 -4.40 6.43 -19.15
CA GLY A 63 -3.68 7.24 -18.15
C GLY A 63 -2.26 7.67 -18.54
N SER A 64 -1.78 7.23 -19.71
CA SER A 64 -0.57 7.77 -20.31
C SER A 64 -0.95 8.99 -21.16
N VAL A 65 -0.17 10.04 -21.06
CA VAL A 65 -0.30 11.27 -21.85
C VAL A 65 -0.56 10.94 -23.32
N ASP A 66 -1.83 10.86 -23.72
CA ASP A 66 -2.24 10.84 -25.12
C ASP A 66 -2.13 12.27 -25.67
N GLY A 67 -0.91 12.72 -25.82
CA GLY A 67 -0.61 13.78 -26.75
C GLY A 67 0.00 13.14 -27.97
N ASP A 68 -0.65 13.16 -29.11
CA ASP A 68 -0.09 12.80 -30.43
C ASP A 68 1.26 13.49 -30.72
N ASP A 69 1.59 14.54 -29.96
CA ASP A 69 2.86 15.27 -30.03
C ASP A 69 4.06 14.54 -29.40
N MET A 70 3.83 13.48 -28.62
CA MET A 70 4.91 12.76 -27.92
C MET A 70 5.18 11.35 -28.45
N ARG A 71 4.28 10.81 -29.32
CA ARG A 71 4.44 9.46 -29.91
C ARG A 71 5.38 9.40 -31.11
N ASN A 72 5.61 10.54 -31.74
CA ASN A 72 6.67 10.61 -32.75
C ASN A 72 7.97 10.57 -31.95
N GLY A 73 8.69 9.46 -32.07
CA GLY A 73 10.11 9.39 -31.73
C GLY A 73 10.80 10.52 -32.49
N VAL A 74 10.80 11.68 -31.85
CA VAL A 74 11.60 12.80 -32.35
C VAL A 74 13.01 12.24 -32.30
N ASP A 75 13.60 12.02 -33.45
CA ASP A 75 15.05 12.05 -33.59
C ASP A 75 15.45 13.33 -32.85
N VAL A 76 15.92 13.18 -31.63
CA VAL A 76 16.32 14.32 -30.82
C VAL A 76 17.55 14.84 -31.50
N ASP A 77 17.36 15.87 -32.33
CA ASP A 77 18.50 16.59 -32.91
C ASP A 77 19.26 17.21 -31.74
N CYS A 78 20.30 16.52 -31.30
CA CYS A 78 21.12 16.92 -30.16
C CYS A 78 21.95 18.19 -30.49
N SER A 79 21.95 18.66 -31.74
CA SER A 79 22.77 19.81 -32.17
C SER A 79 22.33 21.12 -31.52
N ASP A 80 21.07 21.25 -31.13
CA ASP A 80 20.50 22.47 -30.55
C ASP A 80 20.34 22.41 -29.02
N LEU A 81 20.77 21.30 -28.36
CA LEU A 81 20.63 21.14 -26.92
C LEU A 81 21.76 21.86 -26.17
N PRO A 82 21.48 22.47 -25.01
CA PRO A 82 22.42 23.29 -24.25
C PRO A 82 23.37 22.46 -23.37
N PHE A 83 24.34 21.75 -23.98
CA PHE A 83 25.44 21.08 -23.29
C PHE A 83 26.78 21.30 -23.99
N GLY A 84 27.88 21.24 -23.21
CA GLY A 84 29.22 21.56 -23.68
C GLY A 84 30.02 20.36 -24.20
N GLU A 85 31.21 20.62 -24.75
CA GLU A 85 32.13 19.58 -25.30
C GLU A 85 32.62 18.59 -24.20
N GLU A 86 32.74 19.04 -22.97
CA GLU A 86 33.14 18.22 -21.80
C GLU A 86 31.97 17.47 -21.17
N GLU A 87 30.78 17.61 -21.70
CA GLU A 87 29.56 16.99 -21.23
C GLU A 87 29.09 15.87 -22.15
N GLU A 88 28.32 14.96 -21.63
CA GLU A 88 27.66 13.86 -22.33
C GLU A 88 26.17 13.95 -22.13
N PHE A 89 25.40 13.80 -23.20
CA PHE A 89 23.96 13.78 -23.14
C PHE A 89 23.43 12.34 -23.20
N ILE A 90 22.70 11.91 -22.15
CA ILE A 90 22.05 10.60 -22.10
C ILE A 90 20.56 10.79 -22.32
N VAL A 91 20.05 10.23 -23.41
CA VAL A 91 18.62 10.30 -23.75
C VAL A 91 17.81 9.47 -22.75
N MET A 92 16.78 10.08 -22.21
CA MET A 92 15.78 9.36 -21.39
C MET A 92 14.89 8.54 -22.33
N ALA A 93 14.96 7.23 -22.22
CA ALA A 93 14.05 6.36 -22.93
C ALA A 93 12.59 6.65 -22.50
N GLN A 94 11.73 6.84 -23.49
CA GLN A 94 10.29 6.81 -23.21
C GLN A 94 9.97 5.39 -22.73
N PRO A 95 9.40 5.20 -21.54
CA PRO A 95 9.05 3.88 -21.09
C PRO A 95 8.04 3.29 -22.07
N SER A 96 8.34 2.14 -22.62
CA SER A 96 7.30 1.33 -23.23
C SER A 96 6.26 1.05 -22.16
N ASN A 97 4.97 1.16 -22.49
CA ASN A 97 3.84 0.84 -21.61
C ASN A 97 3.82 -0.63 -21.10
N ALA A 98 4.95 -1.34 -21.25
CA ALA A 98 5.11 -2.77 -20.98
C ALA A 98 5.24 -3.15 -19.51
N SER A 99 5.10 -2.20 -18.56
CA SER A 99 5.24 -2.51 -17.14
C SER A 99 3.95 -3.00 -16.46
N THR A 100 2.86 -3.09 -17.21
CA THR A 100 1.59 -3.61 -16.69
C THR A 100 1.02 -4.57 -17.72
N THR A 101 0.74 -5.81 -17.36
CA THR A 101 -0.07 -6.68 -18.22
C THR A 101 -1.47 -6.08 -18.31
N SER A 102 -2.06 -6.07 -19.51
CA SER A 102 -3.40 -5.49 -19.73
C SER A 102 -4.38 -6.03 -18.69
N PRO A 103 -4.91 -5.18 -17.81
CA PRO A 103 -5.80 -5.63 -16.77
C PRO A 103 -7.10 -6.16 -17.37
N LEU A 104 -7.49 -7.35 -16.97
CA LEU A 104 -8.81 -7.90 -17.30
C LEU A 104 -9.80 -7.42 -16.24
N VAL A 105 -10.76 -6.62 -16.63
CA VAL A 105 -11.87 -6.20 -15.77
C VAL A 105 -13.14 -6.94 -16.16
N THR A 106 -13.72 -7.66 -15.22
CA THR A 106 -14.95 -8.43 -15.43
C THR A 106 -16.01 -7.99 -14.42
N PHE A 107 -17.24 -7.75 -14.91
CA PHE A 107 -18.40 -7.51 -14.07
C PHE A 107 -19.26 -8.76 -14.04
N TYR A 108 -19.79 -9.09 -12.86
CA TYR A 108 -20.65 -10.23 -12.60
C TYR A 108 -22.01 -9.71 -12.17
N ASP A 109 -23.04 -9.83 -13.04
CA ASP A 109 -24.40 -9.41 -12.73
C ASP A 109 -25.19 -10.61 -12.21
N ARG A 110 -25.84 -10.51 -11.06
CA ARG A 110 -26.84 -11.49 -10.64
C ARG A 110 -28.00 -11.45 -11.63
N GLU A 111 -28.28 -12.53 -12.34
CA GLU A 111 -29.51 -12.65 -13.09
C GLU A 111 -30.69 -12.43 -12.13
N ALA A 112 -31.45 -11.35 -12.35
CA ALA A 112 -32.73 -11.18 -11.70
C ALA A 112 -33.61 -12.37 -12.10
N LYS A 113 -33.91 -13.30 -11.19
CA LYS A 113 -34.92 -14.31 -11.40
C LYS A 113 -36.25 -13.59 -11.64
N GLU A 114 -36.72 -13.66 -12.90
CA GLU A 114 -38.06 -13.37 -13.42
C GLU A 114 -38.49 -11.89 -13.57
N HIS A 115 -38.42 -11.31 -14.78
CA HIS A 115 -39.56 -11.23 -15.68
C HIS A 115 -39.15 -10.75 -17.07
N SER A 116 -39.45 -11.66 -18.05
CA SER A 116 -39.81 -11.43 -19.44
C SER A 116 -38.91 -10.67 -20.41
N VAL A 117 -38.40 -11.47 -21.35
CA VAL A 117 -38.53 -11.34 -22.82
C VAL A 117 -37.68 -10.28 -23.51
N SER A 118 -36.66 -10.84 -24.19
CA SER A 118 -36.15 -10.47 -25.51
C SER A 118 -35.84 -9.01 -25.81
N GLN A 119 -34.57 -8.71 -25.79
CA GLN A 119 -33.82 -7.98 -26.83
C GLN A 119 -32.46 -7.56 -26.23
N ASN A 120 -31.46 -8.38 -26.40
CA ASN A 120 -30.02 -8.03 -26.40
C ASN A 120 -29.14 -9.30 -26.32
N ALA A 121 -29.61 -10.38 -26.97
CA ALA A 121 -28.88 -11.65 -27.01
C ALA A 121 -27.71 -11.68 -28.00
N GLU A 122 -27.52 -10.63 -28.82
CA GLU A 122 -26.53 -10.67 -29.90
C GLU A 122 -25.19 -10.01 -29.53
N GLU A 123 -25.11 -9.09 -28.57
CA GLU A 123 -23.82 -8.49 -28.13
C GLU A 123 -23.14 -9.28 -27.00
N SER A 124 -23.92 -9.97 -26.17
CA SER A 124 -23.37 -10.77 -25.05
C SER A 124 -22.77 -12.10 -25.51
N THR A 125 -23.33 -12.69 -26.57
CA THR A 125 -22.80 -13.93 -27.14
C THR A 125 -21.50 -13.75 -27.90
N ALA A 126 -21.27 -12.61 -28.54
CA ALA A 126 -20.01 -12.32 -29.24
C ALA A 126 -18.82 -12.17 -28.28
N ASN A 127 -19.04 -11.65 -27.08
CA ASN A 127 -18.01 -11.56 -26.05
C ASN A 127 -17.74 -12.90 -25.35
N LEU A 128 -18.78 -13.73 -25.13
CA LEU A 128 -18.60 -15.07 -24.56
C LEU A 128 -17.90 -16.02 -25.53
N GLU A 129 -18.22 -15.94 -26.84
CA GLU A 129 -17.52 -16.76 -27.84
C GLU A 129 -16.06 -16.37 -28.02
N ASN A 130 -15.70 -15.08 -27.88
CA ASN A 130 -14.31 -14.64 -27.92
C ASN A 130 -13.52 -15.07 -26.68
N VAL A 131 -14.12 -15.07 -25.49
CA VAL A 131 -13.50 -15.59 -24.26
C VAL A 131 -13.35 -17.11 -24.32
N THR A 132 -14.37 -17.81 -24.83
CA THR A 132 -14.33 -19.28 -24.98
C THR A 132 -13.31 -19.71 -26.04
N MET A 133 -13.17 -18.98 -27.15
CA MET A 133 -12.12 -19.23 -28.15
C MET A 133 -10.71 -18.93 -27.61
N ALA A 134 -10.56 -17.88 -26.79
CA ALA A 134 -9.28 -17.60 -26.14
C ALA A 134 -8.91 -18.67 -25.10
N MET A 135 -9.88 -19.18 -24.34
CA MET A 135 -9.66 -20.28 -23.39
C MET A 135 -9.35 -21.59 -24.10
N GLN A 136 -10.03 -21.93 -25.18
CA GLN A 136 -9.72 -23.13 -25.98
C GLN A 136 -8.36 -23.05 -26.66
N SER A 137 -7.91 -21.87 -27.08
CA SER A 137 -6.56 -21.68 -27.64
C SER A 137 -5.45 -21.84 -26.58
N LEU A 138 -5.73 -21.47 -25.33
CA LEU A 138 -4.82 -21.67 -24.19
C LEU A 138 -4.77 -23.12 -23.71
N GLU A 139 -5.89 -23.84 -23.73
CA GLU A 139 -5.91 -25.29 -23.43
C GLU A 139 -5.15 -26.11 -24.47
N VAL A 140 -5.31 -25.79 -25.75
CA VAL A 140 -4.55 -26.44 -26.84
C VAL A 140 -3.06 -26.16 -26.71
N ALA A 141 -2.65 -24.94 -26.36
CA ALA A 141 -1.24 -24.62 -26.14
C ALA A 141 -0.65 -25.32 -24.90
N SER A 142 -1.47 -25.54 -23.86
CA SER A 142 -1.04 -26.26 -22.65
C SER A 142 -0.95 -27.78 -22.88
N GLU A 143 -1.81 -28.33 -23.72
CA GLU A 143 -1.72 -29.76 -24.12
C GLU A 143 -0.55 -30.05 -25.07
N GLU A 144 -0.23 -29.10 -25.96
CA GLU A 144 0.98 -29.20 -26.81
C GLU A 144 2.26 -29.11 -25.97
N SER A 145 2.31 -28.30 -24.93
CA SER A 145 3.45 -28.22 -24.00
C SER A 145 3.61 -29.50 -23.19
N LYS A 146 2.51 -30.10 -22.69
CA LYS A 146 2.54 -31.35 -21.95
C LYS A 146 2.93 -32.57 -22.83
N ASN A 147 2.60 -32.53 -24.12
CA ASN A 147 3.00 -33.57 -25.08
C ASN A 147 4.48 -33.48 -25.47
N LEU A 148 5.10 -32.29 -25.36
CA LEU A 148 6.54 -32.10 -25.54
C LEU A 148 7.35 -32.56 -24.34
N GLU A 149 6.83 -32.35 -23.11
CA GLU A 149 7.47 -32.85 -21.88
C GLU A 149 7.37 -34.39 -21.75
N ASN A 150 6.25 -35.01 -22.13
CA ASN A 150 6.11 -36.47 -22.09
C ASN A 150 6.97 -37.19 -23.13
N LYS A 151 7.36 -36.53 -24.23
CA LYS A 151 8.30 -37.15 -25.19
C LYS A 151 9.76 -37.10 -24.72
N GLY A 152 10.10 -36.22 -23.75
CA GLY A 152 11.42 -36.17 -23.13
C GLY A 152 11.63 -37.15 -21.98
N ILE A 153 10.57 -37.76 -21.45
CA ILE A 153 10.63 -38.67 -20.30
C ILE A 153 10.69 -40.13 -20.72
N GLU A 154 10.26 -40.49 -21.93
CA GLU A 154 10.35 -41.87 -22.44
C GLU A 154 11.77 -42.30 -22.93
N GLU A 155 12.70 -41.36 -23.12
CA GLU A 155 14.08 -41.68 -23.49
C GLU A 155 15.07 -41.82 -22.30
N ALA A 156 14.61 -41.62 -21.02
CA ALA A 156 15.49 -41.66 -19.85
C ALA A 156 15.19 -42.82 -18.84
N ALA A 157 14.36 -43.80 -19.22
CA ALA A 157 13.93 -44.87 -18.29
C ALA A 157 14.44 -46.26 -18.72
N ASP A 158 15.72 -46.36 -19.04
CA ASP A 158 16.35 -47.68 -19.15
C ASP A 158 17.82 -47.63 -18.68
N GLU A 159 18.00 -47.59 -17.35
CA GLU A 159 19.18 -48.13 -16.66
C GLU A 159 19.08 -47.87 -15.14
N GLY A 160 19.05 -48.94 -14.36
CA GLY A 160 19.56 -48.96 -12.99
C GLY A 160 18.60 -49.35 -11.87
N ALA A 161 18.29 -50.65 -11.78
CA ALA A 161 17.75 -51.26 -10.57
C ALA A 161 18.84 -51.57 -9.53
N GLY A 162 18.54 -51.45 -8.23
CA GLY A 162 19.38 -52.00 -7.17
C GLY A 162 19.03 -51.56 -5.76
N GLU A 163 18.24 -52.36 -5.06
CA GLU A 163 18.31 -52.82 -3.64
C GLU A 163 18.90 -51.84 -2.56
N ALA A 164 18.43 -51.70 -1.34
CA ALA A 164 17.85 -52.65 -0.38
C ALA A 164 17.32 -51.90 0.88
N ALA A 165 16.41 -52.60 1.54
CA ALA A 165 15.80 -52.34 2.84
C ALA A 165 16.78 -52.20 4.03
N HIS A 166 16.37 -51.52 5.10
CA HIS A 166 16.32 -52.12 6.44
C HIS A 166 15.48 -51.32 7.45
N GLU A 167 14.72 -52.07 8.19
CA GLU A 167 13.88 -51.77 9.35
C GLU A 167 14.67 -51.24 10.56
N GLY A 168 13.97 -50.67 11.53
CA GLY A 168 14.41 -50.62 12.91
C GLY A 168 13.65 -49.63 13.81
N ALA A 169 12.63 -50.16 14.46
CA ALA A 169 11.96 -49.52 15.60
C ALA A 169 12.91 -49.41 16.80
N VAL A 170 12.66 -48.43 17.70
CA VAL A 170 12.69 -48.64 19.17
C VAL A 170 11.88 -47.54 19.89
N GLU A 171 11.05 -48.03 20.77
CA GLU A 171 10.20 -47.39 21.78
C GLU A 171 10.98 -46.75 22.94
N ALA A 172 10.24 -45.84 23.60
CA ALA A 172 10.07 -45.75 25.06
C ALA A 172 10.99 -44.82 25.88
N ALA A 173 10.24 -44.19 26.73
CA ALA A 173 10.58 -43.70 28.08
C ALA A 173 10.99 -42.22 28.23
N GLY A 174 10.14 -41.47 28.91
CA GLY A 174 10.35 -41.02 30.25
C GLY A 174 9.34 -39.98 30.73
N GLN A 175 8.46 -40.42 31.60
CA GLN A 175 7.66 -39.58 32.50
C GLN A 175 8.57 -38.93 33.56
N GLY A 176 8.28 -37.68 33.89
CA GLY A 176 8.62 -37.14 35.20
C GLY A 176 9.22 -35.74 35.17
N ALA A 177 8.40 -34.77 35.43
CA ALA A 177 8.66 -33.63 36.32
C ALA A 177 7.59 -32.55 36.11
N VAL A 178 6.47 -32.76 36.81
CA VAL A 178 5.55 -31.68 37.18
C VAL A 178 5.77 -31.51 38.67
N GLU A 179 6.31 -30.37 39.08
CA GLU A 179 6.03 -29.68 40.32
C GLU A 179 6.99 -28.49 40.51
N ALA A 180 6.40 -27.44 41.03
CA ALA A 180 7.02 -26.22 41.53
C ALA A 180 7.29 -25.12 40.51
N ILE A 181 6.35 -24.19 40.40
CA ILE A 181 6.51 -22.78 40.75
C ILE A 181 5.09 -22.16 40.78
N GLU A 182 4.41 -22.28 41.89
CA GLU A 182 3.42 -21.30 42.38
C GLU A 182 4.19 -20.28 43.24
N GLY A 183 3.97 -19.02 42.98
CA GLY A 183 4.30 -17.97 43.95
C GLY A 183 5.09 -16.80 43.37
N GLY A 184 4.41 -15.68 43.17
CA GLY A 184 5.05 -14.37 43.18
C GLY A 184 4.84 -13.50 41.96
N ALA A 185 3.71 -12.80 41.91
CA ALA A 185 3.54 -11.45 41.36
C ALA A 185 2.07 -11.03 41.36
N GLU A 186 1.46 -10.99 42.55
CA GLU A 186 0.37 -10.06 42.85
C GLU A 186 1.00 -8.95 43.68
N GLU A 187 1.13 -7.77 43.07
CA GLU A 187 1.08 -6.45 43.68
C GLU A 187 1.58 -5.40 42.70
N ALA A 188 0.71 -4.47 42.47
CA ALA A 188 0.85 -3.16 41.88
C ALA A 188 0.12 -2.99 40.53
N ILE A 189 -1.10 -2.55 40.62
CA ILE A 189 -1.74 -1.41 39.97
C ILE A 189 -3.25 -1.48 40.34
N GLU A 190 -3.57 -1.07 41.55
CA GLU A 190 -4.85 -0.44 41.89
C GLU A 190 -4.56 1.05 42.08
N GLY A 191 -5.33 1.88 41.39
CA GLY A 191 -5.36 3.30 41.71
C GLY A 191 -5.66 4.18 40.50
N GLY A 192 -6.92 4.57 40.34
CA GLY A 192 -7.27 5.84 39.77
C GLY A 192 -8.04 5.84 38.45
N ALA A 193 -9.33 5.66 38.49
CA ALA A 193 -10.30 6.36 37.66
C ALA A 193 -11.72 6.05 38.14
N GLU A 194 -12.16 6.78 39.11
CA GLU A 194 -13.60 6.99 39.40
C GLU A 194 -13.85 8.51 39.45
N GLU A 195 -15.03 8.88 38.94
CA GLU A 195 -15.71 10.18 39.03
C GLU A 195 -15.43 11.22 37.93
N ALA A 196 -16.33 11.23 36.95
CA ALA A 196 -16.90 12.47 36.42
C ALA A 196 -18.31 12.20 35.90
N ALA A 197 -19.29 12.43 36.81
CA ALA A 197 -20.50 13.24 36.68
C ALA A 197 -21.36 13.09 35.40
N GLU A 198 -22.50 12.46 35.58
CA GLU A 198 -23.74 12.67 34.85
C GLU A 198 -24.27 14.09 35.12
N GLU A 199 -24.30 14.96 34.15
CA GLU A 199 -25.15 16.14 34.11
C GLU A 199 -26.22 15.97 33.04
N SER A 200 -27.45 15.84 33.49
CA SER A 200 -28.70 15.84 32.76
C SER A 200 -28.95 17.22 32.13
N ILE A 201 -29.13 17.29 30.81
CA ILE A 201 -29.70 18.45 30.13
C ILE A 201 -31.18 18.13 29.85
N GLU A 202 -32.08 18.89 30.51
CA GLU A 202 -33.50 18.93 30.23
C GLU A 202 -33.73 19.60 28.85
N GLU A 203 -34.35 18.86 27.93
CA GLU A 203 -34.78 19.38 26.63
C GLU A 203 -36.10 20.14 26.78
N ASP A 204 -36.09 21.35 26.28
CA ASP A 204 -37.26 22.20 26.05
C ASP A 204 -38.06 21.66 24.86
N VAL A 205 -39.25 21.11 25.14
CA VAL A 205 -40.13 20.54 24.11
C VAL A 205 -41.02 21.64 23.54
N GLY A 206 -40.59 22.17 22.39
CA GLY A 206 -41.44 22.98 21.53
C GLY A 206 -42.39 22.07 20.73
N GLU A 207 -43.69 22.26 20.87
CA GLU A 207 -44.77 21.63 20.13
C GLU A 207 -44.57 21.78 18.62
N VAL A 208 -44.36 20.67 17.90
CA VAL A 208 -44.47 20.58 16.41
C VAL A 208 -45.56 19.56 16.10
N SER A 209 -46.55 20.10 15.41
CA SER A 209 -47.78 19.51 14.88
C SER A 209 -47.70 18.06 14.40
N GLU A 210 -48.69 17.30 14.85
CA GLU A 210 -49.15 16.01 14.32
C GLU A 210 -49.50 16.12 12.83
N ASP A 211 -48.62 15.59 11.97
CA ASP A 211 -49.02 15.08 10.62
C ASP A 211 -47.83 14.31 10.02
N LEU A 212 -47.64 13.06 10.34
CA LEU A 212 -46.80 12.14 9.57
C LEU A 212 -46.88 10.69 10.09
N ASP A 213 -48.07 10.15 10.13
CA ASP A 213 -48.24 8.70 10.19
C ASP A 213 -48.62 8.18 8.80
N LYS A 214 -47.67 8.23 7.87
CA LYS A 214 -47.64 7.37 6.69
C LYS A 214 -46.50 6.39 6.88
N PRO A 215 -46.76 5.05 6.77
CA PRO A 215 -45.68 4.08 6.75
C PRO A 215 -44.75 4.47 5.59
N ARG A 216 -43.47 4.74 5.89
CA ARG A 216 -42.46 4.81 4.84
C ARG A 216 -42.50 3.46 4.14
N GLU A 217 -42.98 3.44 2.90
CA GLU A 217 -42.82 2.31 2.00
C GLU A 217 -41.36 1.83 2.13
N ASP A 218 -41.20 0.53 2.36
CA ASP A 218 -39.91 -0.17 2.31
C ASP A 218 -39.26 0.22 0.98
N GLN A 219 -38.39 1.21 0.99
CA GLN A 219 -37.55 1.51 -0.17
C GLN A 219 -36.64 0.29 -0.33
N GLN A 220 -37.03 -0.59 -1.26
CA GLN A 220 -36.18 -1.72 -1.65
C GLN A 220 -34.79 -1.18 -1.95
N LYS A 221 -33.78 -1.67 -1.20
CA LYS A 221 -32.39 -1.33 -1.48
C LYS A 221 -32.12 -1.55 -2.98
N PRO A 222 -31.40 -0.62 -3.64
CA PRO A 222 -31.06 -0.81 -5.05
C PRO A 222 -30.27 -2.12 -5.21
N PRO A 223 -30.47 -2.85 -6.30
CA PRO A 223 -29.73 -4.07 -6.56
C PRO A 223 -28.22 -3.73 -6.70
N LEU A 224 -27.39 -4.48 -6.00
CA LEU A 224 -25.94 -4.35 -6.07
C LEU A 224 -25.44 -5.07 -7.35
N ASN A 225 -25.36 -4.33 -8.42
CA ASN A 225 -24.97 -4.79 -9.76
C ASN A 225 -23.97 -3.81 -10.41
N ARG A 226 -23.57 -4.07 -11.64
CA ARG A 226 -22.67 -3.20 -12.42
C ARG A 226 -23.17 -1.75 -12.47
N GLU A 227 -24.47 -1.53 -12.70
CA GLU A 227 -25.05 -0.19 -12.79
C GLU A 227 -24.89 0.59 -11.49
N TYR A 228 -25.12 -0.07 -10.33
CA TYR A 228 -24.88 0.51 -9.01
C TYR A 228 -23.42 0.91 -8.83
N VAL A 229 -22.48 0.04 -9.16
CA VAL A 229 -21.04 0.28 -9.01
C VAL A 229 -20.58 1.44 -9.90
N VAL A 230 -20.99 1.47 -11.17
CA VAL A 230 -20.64 2.54 -12.12
C VAL A 230 -21.27 3.87 -11.73
N SER A 231 -22.55 3.90 -11.32
CA SER A 231 -23.21 5.15 -10.89
C SER A 231 -22.61 5.74 -9.61
N ASN A 232 -21.94 4.92 -8.79
CA ASN A 232 -21.23 5.34 -7.59
C ASN A 232 -19.70 5.40 -7.77
N SER A 233 -19.20 5.45 -9.02
CA SER A 233 -17.76 5.37 -9.35
C SER A 233 -16.87 6.29 -8.52
N ARG A 234 -17.34 7.50 -8.17
CA ARG A 234 -16.61 8.50 -7.37
C ARG A 234 -16.48 8.15 -5.88
N LYS A 235 -17.23 7.15 -5.41
CA LYS A 235 -17.16 6.69 -4.01
C LYS A 235 -16.13 5.56 -3.80
N PHE A 236 -15.59 5.04 -4.89
CA PHE A 236 -14.51 4.07 -4.84
C PHE A 236 -13.16 4.78 -4.90
N ASN A 237 -12.23 4.33 -4.07
CA ASN A 237 -10.83 4.72 -4.11
C ASN A 237 -9.99 3.44 -4.12
N ILE A 238 -9.44 3.12 -5.29
CA ILE A 238 -8.76 1.86 -5.58
C ILE A 238 -7.27 2.13 -5.60
N ASP A 239 -6.53 1.49 -4.69
CA ASP A 239 -5.09 1.62 -4.59
C ASP A 239 -4.37 0.72 -5.60
N LEU A 240 -3.37 1.28 -6.29
CA LEU A 240 -2.44 0.49 -7.09
C LEU A 240 -1.46 -0.31 -6.21
N ALA A 241 -1.13 0.19 -5.03
CA ALA A 241 -0.27 -0.45 -4.05
C ALA A 241 -0.93 -0.46 -2.66
N PRO A 242 -1.97 -1.30 -2.45
CA PRO A 242 -2.68 -1.36 -1.18
C PRO A 242 -1.77 -1.87 -0.07
N LYS A 243 -1.64 -1.09 1.00
CA LYS A 243 -0.80 -1.38 2.17
C LYS A 243 -1.42 -0.81 3.42
N VAL A 244 -1.11 -1.40 4.57
CA VAL A 244 -1.52 -0.90 5.90
C VAL A 244 -0.33 -0.31 6.64
N LEU A 245 -0.61 0.58 7.60
CA LEU A 245 0.41 1.14 8.46
C LEU A 245 0.43 0.39 9.80
N PHE A 246 1.60 -0.05 10.24
CA PHE A 246 1.76 -0.49 11.62
C PHE A 246 1.62 0.70 12.56
N ALA A 247 0.82 0.57 13.63
CA ALA A 247 0.58 1.65 14.59
C ALA A 247 1.87 2.16 15.27
N ARG A 248 2.92 1.33 15.35
CA ARG A 248 4.29 1.70 15.78
C ARG A 248 5.31 1.36 14.69
N GLY A 249 4.96 1.62 13.43
CA GLY A 249 5.88 1.52 12.29
C GLY A 249 6.57 2.84 12.00
N ASP A 250 7.65 2.77 11.24
CA ASP A 250 8.49 3.93 10.92
C ASP A 250 7.73 5.02 10.16
N LEU A 251 6.75 4.63 9.30
CA LEU A 251 5.92 5.62 8.61
C LEU A 251 5.04 6.41 9.59
N VAL A 252 4.43 5.75 10.58
CA VAL A 252 3.59 6.44 11.58
C VAL A 252 4.44 7.37 12.45
N GLU A 253 5.63 6.93 12.86
CA GLU A 253 6.57 7.79 13.61
C GLU A 253 7.02 8.98 12.76
N LEU A 254 7.32 8.77 11.48
CA LEU A 254 7.67 9.83 10.54
C LEU A 254 6.52 10.84 10.35
N LEU A 255 5.28 10.37 10.17
CA LEU A 255 4.09 11.22 10.05
C LEU A 255 3.88 12.10 11.30
N CYS A 256 4.11 11.53 12.49
CA CYS A 256 4.01 12.26 13.75
C CYS A 256 5.15 13.29 13.89
N GLN A 257 6.41 12.87 13.66
CA GLN A 257 7.60 13.71 13.75
C GLN A 257 7.54 14.89 12.79
N SER A 258 7.22 14.63 11.52
CA SER A 258 7.15 15.64 10.47
C SER A 258 5.88 16.50 10.54
N ARG A 259 4.88 16.11 11.34
CA ARG A 259 3.53 16.68 11.41
C ARG A 259 2.72 16.58 10.10
N VAL A 260 3.12 15.71 9.16
CA VAL A 260 2.36 15.42 7.94
C VAL A 260 1.02 14.77 8.27
N SER A 261 0.92 14.08 9.41
CA SER A 261 -0.35 13.53 9.92
C SER A 261 -1.51 14.52 9.98
N ARG A 262 -1.25 15.85 10.02
CA ARG A 262 -2.28 16.91 9.99
C ARG A 262 -3.00 17.02 8.65
N TYR A 263 -2.45 16.43 7.60
CA TYR A 263 -3.04 16.44 6.24
C TYR A 263 -3.82 15.16 5.93
N LEU A 264 -3.87 14.22 6.87
CA LEU A 264 -4.34 12.86 6.68
C LEU A 264 -5.30 12.45 7.79
N ASP A 265 -6.30 11.67 7.41
CA ASP A 265 -7.20 11.02 8.34
C ASP A 265 -6.98 9.49 8.29
N PHE A 266 -7.06 8.85 9.45
CA PHE A 266 -6.81 7.42 9.58
C PHE A 266 -7.96 6.70 10.27
N LYS A 267 -8.16 5.45 9.88
CA LYS A 267 -9.04 4.52 10.57
C LYS A 267 -8.24 3.32 11.06
N SER A 268 -8.50 2.88 12.28
CA SER A 268 -7.98 1.61 12.76
C SER A 268 -8.62 0.46 11.97
N VAL A 269 -7.80 -0.46 11.47
CA VAL A 269 -8.27 -1.73 10.92
C VAL A 269 -8.92 -2.52 12.06
N SER A 270 -10.14 -2.99 11.85
CA SER A 270 -10.94 -3.55 12.94
C SER A 270 -10.57 -4.99 13.26
N ARG A 271 -10.17 -5.76 12.24
CA ARG A 271 -9.97 -7.20 12.34
C ARG A 271 -8.71 -7.65 11.64
N VAL A 272 -8.00 -8.59 12.26
CA VAL A 272 -7.02 -9.46 11.62
C VAL A 272 -7.65 -10.83 11.50
N LEU A 273 -7.66 -11.40 10.32
CA LEU A 273 -8.22 -12.71 10.02
C LEU A 273 -7.10 -13.71 9.70
N THR A 274 -7.35 -14.97 9.90
CA THR A 274 -6.51 -16.08 9.47
C THR A 274 -7.38 -17.20 8.94
N HIS A 275 -6.82 -18.01 8.05
CA HIS A 275 -7.47 -19.21 7.53
C HIS A 275 -6.80 -20.43 8.14
N LEU A 276 -7.49 -21.11 9.02
CA LEU A 276 -6.99 -22.25 9.75
C LEU A 276 -8.01 -23.40 9.71
N ASP A 277 -7.57 -24.62 9.44
CA ASP A 277 -8.42 -25.81 9.37
C ASP A 277 -9.65 -25.63 8.45
N ASP A 278 -9.43 -25.05 7.25
CA ASP A 278 -10.43 -24.76 6.22
C ASP A 278 -11.55 -23.77 6.61
N HIS A 279 -11.35 -22.97 7.64
CA HIS A 279 -12.29 -21.90 7.99
C HIS A 279 -11.58 -20.58 8.35
N LEU A 280 -12.28 -19.46 8.10
CA LEU A 280 -11.83 -18.14 8.52
C LEU A 280 -12.12 -17.91 9.99
N MET A 281 -11.14 -17.42 10.71
CA MET A 281 -11.27 -17.02 12.10
C MET A 281 -10.63 -15.66 12.37
N GLN A 282 -11.18 -14.95 13.33
CA GLN A 282 -10.58 -13.70 13.78
C GLN A 282 -9.42 -13.98 14.74
N VAL A 283 -8.29 -13.33 14.48
CA VAL A 283 -7.09 -13.42 15.33
C VAL A 283 -7.32 -12.66 16.62
N PRO A 284 -7.11 -13.28 17.79
CA PRO A 284 -7.17 -12.59 19.06
C PRO A 284 -6.05 -11.55 19.16
N CYS A 285 -6.40 -10.28 19.23
CA CYS A 285 -5.43 -9.17 19.32
C CYS A 285 -5.22 -8.67 20.77
N THR A 286 -6.05 -9.10 21.71
CA THR A 286 -5.91 -8.77 23.14
C THR A 286 -5.78 -10.02 23.98
N ARG A 287 -5.21 -9.89 25.20
CA ARG A 287 -5.18 -11.01 26.15
C ARG A 287 -6.60 -11.53 26.46
N ALA A 288 -7.58 -10.61 26.59
CA ALA A 288 -8.97 -10.98 26.81
C ALA A 288 -9.53 -11.82 25.64
N ASP A 289 -9.23 -11.45 24.40
CA ASP A 289 -9.67 -12.21 23.22
C ASP A 289 -9.07 -13.62 23.20
N VAL A 290 -7.77 -13.77 23.55
CA VAL A 290 -7.11 -15.09 23.64
C VAL A 290 -7.83 -15.96 24.68
N PHE A 291 -8.15 -15.42 25.87
CA PHE A 291 -8.84 -16.17 26.90
C PHE A 291 -10.30 -16.48 26.52
N ALA A 292 -10.98 -15.56 25.84
CA ALA A 292 -12.37 -15.72 25.42
C ALA A 292 -12.54 -16.68 24.23
N SER A 293 -11.51 -16.86 23.38
CA SER A 293 -11.59 -17.75 22.22
C SER A 293 -11.98 -19.16 22.64
N ARG A 294 -12.91 -19.78 21.90
CA ARG A 294 -13.35 -21.15 22.10
C ARG A 294 -12.60 -22.15 21.22
N ASP A 295 -11.87 -21.66 20.22
CA ASP A 295 -11.21 -22.47 19.21
C ASP A 295 -9.85 -23.03 19.67
N MET A 296 -9.34 -22.53 20.80
CA MET A 296 -8.06 -22.95 21.36
C MET A 296 -8.22 -23.59 22.75
N SER A 297 -7.52 -24.72 22.96
CA SER A 297 -7.42 -25.35 24.28
C SER A 297 -6.63 -24.46 25.25
N VAL A 298 -6.84 -24.64 26.57
CA VAL A 298 -6.10 -23.90 27.61
C VAL A 298 -4.59 -24.07 27.49
N ILE A 299 -4.12 -25.26 27.07
CA ILE A 299 -2.70 -25.55 26.85
C ILE A 299 -2.17 -24.73 25.68
N HIS A 300 -2.89 -24.71 24.55
CA HIS A 300 -2.51 -23.92 23.38
C HIS A 300 -2.44 -22.43 23.69
N LYS A 301 -3.41 -21.89 24.45
CA LYS A 301 -3.40 -20.50 24.90
C LYS A 301 -2.16 -20.16 25.74
N ARG A 302 -1.78 -21.03 26.67
CA ARG A 302 -0.58 -20.84 27.50
C ARG A 302 0.70 -20.88 26.67
N LEU A 303 0.82 -21.84 25.76
CA LEU A 303 1.98 -21.96 24.87
C LEU A 303 2.10 -20.72 23.96
N LEU A 304 1.00 -20.29 23.35
CA LEU A 304 0.95 -19.11 22.51
C LEU A 304 1.36 -17.86 23.30
N MET A 305 0.76 -17.63 24.45
CA MET A 305 1.09 -16.47 25.29
C MET A 305 2.55 -16.45 25.73
N LYS A 306 3.10 -17.61 26.14
CA LYS A 306 4.50 -17.72 26.51
C LYS A 306 5.42 -17.36 25.33
N PHE A 307 5.10 -17.86 24.12
CA PHE A 307 5.87 -17.59 22.92
C PHE A 307 5.77 -16.12 22.48
N LEU A 308 4.57 -15.53 22.50
CA LEU A 308 4.38 -14.13 22.14
C LEU A 308 5.06 -13.17 23.14
N THR A 309 5.09 -13.51 24.43
CA THR A 309 5.87 -12.75 25.42
C THR A 309 7.36 -12.82 25.08
N PHE A 310 7.89 -14.00 24.78
CA PHE A 310 9.27 -14.12 24.31
C PHE A 310 9.54 -13.28 23.05
N CYS A 311 8.63 -13.27 22.07
CA CYS A 311 8.77 -12.44 20.87
C CYS A 311 8.87 -10.93 21.18
N LEU A 312 8.19 -10.44 22.23
CA LEU A 312 8.31 -9.06 22.67
C LEU A 312 9.70 -8.73 23.22
N ASP A 313 10.26 -9.64 24.01
CA ASP A 313 11.45 -9.42 24.81
C ASP A 313 12.71 -10.10 24.23
N HIS A 314 12.64 -10.66 23.01
CA HIS A 314 13.73 -11.45 22.41
C HIS A 314 15.06 -10.71 22.26
N GLU A 315 15.03 -9.37 22.15
CA GLU A 315 16.27 -8.56 22.09
C GLU A 315 17.04 -8.57 23.40
N ASP A 316 16.34 -8.77 24.52
CA ASP A 316 16.95 -8.87 25.85
C ASP A 316 17.50 -10.28 26.13
N HIS A 317 17.13 -11.27 25.28
CA HIS A 317 17.50 -12.68 25.41
C HIS A 317 18.09 -13.26 24.12
N PRO A 318 19.14 -12.66 23.52
CA PRO A 318 19.69 -13.10 22.23
C PRO A 318 20.27 -14.52 22.28
N GLU A 319 20.74 -14.98 23.45
CA GLU A 319 21.27 -16.31 23.68
C GLU A 319 20.24 -17.42 23.49
N GLU A 320 18.94 -17.13 23.74
CA GLU A 320 17.88 -18.14 23.65
C GLU A 320 17.54 -18.55 22.23
N PHE A 321 17.91 -17.77 21.22
CA PHE A 321 17.66 -18.09 19.81
C PHE A 321 18.93 -18.05 18.94
N ALA A 322 20.12 -17.83 19.53
CA ALA A 322 21.37 -17.70 18.79
C ALA A 322 21.64 -18.87 17.83
N ASP A 323 21.42 -20.11 18.28
CA ASP A 323 21.62 -21.32 17.48
C ASP A 323 20.60 -21.47 16.34
N PHE A 324 19.49 -20.75 16.40
CA PHE A 324 18.40 -20.76 15.43
C PHE A 324 18.34 -19.47 14.58
N ALA A 325 19.14 -18.45 14.86
CA ALA A 325 18.99 -17.11 14.28
C ALA A 325 18.89 -17.12 12.75
N GLU A 326 19.72 -17.92 12.08
CA GLU A 326 19.78 -18.05 10.62
C GLU A 326 18.99 -19.27 10.09
N ARG A 327 18.38 -20.07 10.98
CA ARG A 327 17.57 -21.23 10.63
C ARG A 327 16.11 -20.82 10.41
N PRO A 328 15.30 -21.65 9.71
CA PRO A 328 13.87 -21.40 9.49
C PRO A 328 13.12 -21.13 10.80
N PHE A 329 12.29 -20.09 10.81
CA PHE A 329 11.47 -19.70 11.97
C PHE A 329 10.59 -20.84 12.48
N ARG A 330 10.08 -21.68 11.58
CA ARG A 330 9.30 -22.88 11.91
C ARG A 330 10.08 -23.85 12.81
N GLU A 331 11.38 -24.03 12.58
CA GLU A 331 12.20 -24.91 13.40
C GLU A 331 12.33 -24.39 14.82
N PHE A 332 12.52 -23.09 14.98
CA PHE A 332 12.56 -22.44 16.28
C PHE A 332 11.22 -22.56 17.03
N MET A 333 10.09 -22.34 16.34
CA MET A 333 8.76 -22.53 16.92
C MET A 333 8.52 -23.98 17.36
N THR A 334 9.02 -24.95 16.59
CA THR A 334 8.94 -26.38 16.95
C THR A 334 9.74 -26.68 18.21
N GLU A 335 10.97 -26.16 18.31
CA GLU A 335 11.82 -26.30 19.52
C GLU A 335 11.15 -25.68 20.76
N ARG A 336 10.41 -24.58 20.57
CA ARG A 336 9.62 -23.96 21.64
C ARG A 336 8.32 -24.67 21.94
N GLY A 337 8.04 -25.81 21.28
CA GLY A 337 6.90 -26.68 21.53
C GLY A 337 5.57 -26.21 20.93
N LEU A 338 5.58 -25.28 19.98
CA LEU A 338 4.35 -24.85 19.29
C LEU A 338 3.84 -25.96 18.37
N THR A 339 2.54 -26.24 18.46
CA THR A 339 1.86 -27.16 17.53
C THR A 339 1.80 -26.57 16.12
N PRO A 340 1.64 -27.40 15.06
CA PRO A 340 1.55 -26.92 13.68
C PRO A 340 0.50 -25.82 13.49
N SER A 341 -0.68 -25.93 14.10
CA SER A 341 -1.74 -24.90 14.04
C SER A 341 -1.30 -23.58 14.69
N LEU A 342 -0.58 -23.62 15.83
CA LEU A 342 -0.04 -22.42 16.46
C LEU A 342 1.11 -21.81 15.64
N GLN A 343 1.94 -22.62 14.98
CA GLN A 343 2.98 -22.15 14.08
C GLN A 343 2.38 -21.39 12.89
N LEU A 344 1.30 -21.93 12.29
CA LEU A 344 0.56 -21.25 11.22
C LEU A 344 -0.03 -19.92 11.73
N LEU A 345 -0.69 -19.93 12.88
CA LEU A 345 -1.25 -18.72 13.47
C LEU A 345 -0.17 -17.64 13.69
N VAL A 346 0.98 -18.03 14.25
CA VAL A 346 2.08 -17.08 14.50
C VAL A 346 2.67 -16.59 13.18
N SER A 347 2.94 -17.46 12.22
CA SER A 347 3.56 -17.08 10.94
C SER A 347 2.64 -16.21 10.10
N GLN A 348 1.37 -16.60 9.93
CA GLN A 348 0.44 -15.94 9.01
C GLN A 348 -0.30 -14.75 9.61
N ALA A 349 -0.63 -14.79 10.90
CA ALA A 349 -1.48 -13.79 11.50
C ALA A 349 -0.75 -12.81 12.43
N VAL A 350 0.39 -13.20 12.99
CA VAL A 350 1.17 -12.33 13.88
C VAL A 350 2.41 -11.81 13.16
N ALA A 351 3.29 -12.67 12.69
CA ALA A 351 4.49 -12.26 11.96
C ALA A 351 4.19 -11.85 10.51
N MET A 352 3.10 -12.38 9.91
CA MET A 352 2.68 -12.13 8.53
C MET A 352 3.79 -12.40 7.51
N VAL A 353 4.51 -13.50 7.74
CA VAL A 353 5.64 -13.95 6.94
C VAL A 353 5.48 -15.42 6.61
N SER A 354 6.10 -15.83 5.52
CA SER A 354 6.19 -17.24 5.13
C SER A 354 7.49 -17.89 5.61
N GLU A 355 8.18 -18.61 4.77
CA GLU A 355 9.45 -19.27 5.08
C GLU A 355 10.58 -18.24 5.25
N VAL A 356 10.81 -17.80 6.50
CA VAL A 356 11.84 -16.81 6.85
C VAL A 356 12.79 -17.36 7.93
N GLN A 357 13.93 -16.73 8.08
CA GLN A 357 14.86 -16.99 9.18
C GLN A 357 14.23 -16.58 10.52
N THR A 358 14.65 -17.23 11.61
CA THR A 358 14.14 -16.97 12.95
C THR A 358 14.30 -15.52 13.38
N ARG A 359 15.44 -14.90 13.10
CA ARG A 359 15.68 -13.48 13.41
C ARG A 359 14.62 -12.58 12.77
N THR A 360 14.35 -12.78 11.48
CA THR A 360 13.32 -12.02 10.72
C THR A 360 11.92 -12.26 11.27
N GLY A 361 11.59 -13.52 11.57
CA GLY A 361 10.28 -13.89 12.14
C GLY A 361 10.03 -13.25 13.51
N LEU A 362 11.04 -13.24 14.39
CA LEU A 362 10.96 -12.62 15.72
C LEU A 362 10.79 -11.10 15.64
N VAL A 363 11.54 -10.42 14.75
CA VAL A 363 11.40 -8.98 14.51
C VAL A 363 10.01 -8.63 14.00
N ALA A 364 9.48 -9.40 13.05
CA ALA A 364 8.15 -9.20 12.49
C ALA A 364 7.05 -9.41 13.55
N ALA A 365 7.13 -10.50 14.33
CA ALA A 365 6.20 -10.76 15.42
C ALA A 365 6.23 -9.66 16.49
N ARG A 366 7.43 -9.17 16.88
CA ARG A 366 7.57 -8.07 17.83
C ARG A 366 6.95 -6.78 17.32
N ARG A 367 7.14 -6.43 16.03
CA ARG A 367 6.55 -5.24 15.43
C ARG A 367 5.03 -5.28 15.51
N PHE A 368 4.41 -6.41 15.18
CA PHE A 368 2.98 -6.64 15.33
C PHE A 368 2.53 -6.41 16.78
N LEU A 369 3.17 -7.11 17.72
CA LEU A 369 2.79 -7.07 19.14
C LEU A 369 2.95 -5.69 19.77
N ARG A 370 4.03 -4.96 19.44
CA ARG A 370 4.25 -3.59 19.92
C ARG A 370 3.25 -2.58 19.37
N SER A 371 2.68 -2.87 18.21
CA SER A 371 1.71 -2.00 17.57
C SER A 371 0.28 -2.17 18.11
N LEU A 372 0.01 -3.26 18.85
CA LEU A 372 -1.30 -3.50 19.46
C LEU A 372 -1.65 -2.43 20.49
N GLY A 373 -2.90 -1.98 20.49
CA GLY A 373 -3.46 -1.10 21.52
C GLY A 373 -3.03 0.38 21.44
N ARG A 374 -2.28 0.81 20.41
CA ARG A 374 -1.88 2.22 20.28
C ARG A 374 -3.04 3.10 19.79
N PHE A 375 -3.70 2.72 18.71
CA PHE A 375 -4.80 3.48 18.11
C PHE A 375 -6.07 2.67 17.91
N GLY A 376 -6.08 1.41 18.32
CA GLY A 376 -7.20 0.50 18.19
C GLY A 376 -6.86 -0.89 18.72
N ARG A 377 -7.77 -1.85 18.50
CA ARG A 377 -7.60 -3.23 18.98
C ARG A 377 -6.56 -4.00 18.18
N THR A 378 -6.43 -3.72 16.89
CA THR A 378 -5.46 -4.35 15.98
C THR A 378 -4.20 -3.49 15.84
N PRO A 379 -3.11 -4.02 15.26
CA PRO A 379 -1.88 -3.25 15.10
C PRO A 379 -1.89 -2.32 13.90
N PHE A 380 -2.98 -2.25 13.11
CA PHE A 380 -2.99 -1.60 11.81
C PHE A 380 -3.87 -0.37 11.74
N LEU A 381 -3.41 0.58 10.94
CA LEU A 381 -4.16 1.74 10.48
C LEU A 381 -4.34 1.68 8.95
N TRP A 382 -5.42 2.25 8.48
CA TRP A 382 -5.72 2.51 7.08
C TRP A 382 -5.85 4.03 6.86
N SER A 383 -5.23 4.56 5.80
CA SER A 383 -5.42 5.95 5.39
C SER A 383 -6.79 6.09 4.73
N LEU A 384 -7.63 6.99 5.22
CA LEU A 384 -8.93 7.27 4.60
C LEU A 384 -8.70 7.75 3.16
N TYR A 385 -9.58 7.34 2.26
CA TYR A 385 -9.50 7.58 0.82
C TYR A 385 -8.39 6.84 0.07
N GLY A 386 -7.57 6.02 0.76
CA GLY A 386 -6.55 5.17 0.16
C GLY A 386 -5.11 5.60 0.42
N ALA A 387 -4.17 4.73 0.03
CA ALA A 387 -2.74 4.90 0.29
C ALA A 387 -2.10 6.03 -0.52
N GLY A 388 -2.71 6.43 -1.65
CA GLY A 388 -2.24 7.54 -2.49
C GLY A 388 -2.21 8.88 -1.77
N GLU A 389 -3.07 9.08 -0.75
CA GLU A 389 -3.10 10.28 0.09
C GLU A 389 -1.77 10.50 0.82
N LEU A 390 -1.06 9.43 1.19
CA LEU A 390 0.25 9.52 1.86
C LEU A 390 1.29 10.24 0.98
N SER A 391 1.41 9.84 -0.29
CA SER A 391 2.32 10.50 -1.24
C SER A 391 1.96 11.98 -1.42
N GLN A 392 0.67 12.29 -1.59
CA GLN A 392 0.18 13.65 -1.77
C GLN A 392 0.42 14.52 -0.52
N ALA A 393 0.29 13.97 0.68
CA ALA A 393 0.55 14.69 1.92
C ALA A 393 2.03 15.11 2.05
N PHE A 394 2.98 14.23 1.70
CA PHE A 394 4.39 14.58 1.65
C PHE A 394 4.70 15.57 0.52
N CYS A 395 4.08 15.42 -0.66
CA CYS A 395 4.18 16.42 -1.73
C CYS A 395 3.70 17.79 -1.25
N ARG A 396 2.58 17.84 -0.53
CA ARG A 396 2.07 19.08 0.06
C ARG A 396 3.04 19.69 1.06
N MET A 397 3.64 18.88 1.94
CA MET A 397 4.66 19.38 2.87
C MET A 397 5.84 19.98 2.12
N CYS A 398 6.38 19.30 1.12
CA CYS A 398 7.47 19.81 0.29
C CYS A 398 7.11 21.15 -0.36
N ALA A 399 5.90 21.26 -0.94
CA ALA A 399 5.43 22.51 -1.55
C ALA A 399 5.31 23.67 -0.54
N VAL A 400 4.87 23.39 0.69
CA VAL A 400 4.82 24.39 1.78
C VAL A 400 6.20 24.93 2.11
N PHE A 401 7.26 24.11 1.99
CA PHE A 401 8.65 24.52 2.21
C PHE A 401 9.37 24.95 0.91
N GLY A 402 8.61 25.34 -0.13
CA GLY A 402 9.14 25.97 -1.35
C GLY A 402 9.52 25.00 -2.48
N GLY A 403 9.23 23.70 -2.35
CA GLY A 403 9.40 22.74 -3.45
C GLY A 403 8.45 23.02 -4.61
N ILE A 404 8.96 22.87 -5.83
CA ILE A 404 8.20 23.10 -7.07
C ILE A 404 7.81 21.77 -7.68
N TYR A 405 6.53 21.62 -8.07
CA TYR A 405 5.97 20.41 -8.68
C TYR A 405 5.50 20.69 -10.10
N CYS A 406 5.88 19.79 -11.03
CA CYS A 406 5.40 19.82 -12.41
C CYS A 406 4.97 18.41 -12.83
N LEU A 407 3.66 18.20 -12.98
CA LEU A 407 3.10 17.02 -13.63
C LEU A 407 3.07 17.21 -15.14
N ARG A 408 2.93 16.11 -15.90
CA ARG A 408 3.02 16.09 -17.38
C ARG A 408 4.32 16.73 -17.88
N HIS A 409 5.41 16.51 -17.14
CA HIS A 409 6.70 17.14 -17.42
C HIS A 409 7.80 16.09 -17.63
N PRO A 410 7.81 15.39 -18.77
CA PRO A 410 8.85 14.42 -19.08
C PRO A 410 10.18 15.10 -19.39
N LEU A 411 11.27 14.35 -19.25
CA LEU A 411 12.61 14.81 -19.61
C LEU A 411 13.03 14.25 -20.97
N ARG A 412 13.83 15.03 -21.71
CA ARG A 412 14.55 14.56 -22.89
C ARG A 412 15.77 13.73 -22.51
N GLY A 413 16.52 14.18 -21.50
CA GLY A 413 17.74 13.48 -21.09
C GLY A 413 18.45 14.09 -19.91
N LEU A 414 19.58 13.45 -19.59
CA LEU A 414 20.51 13.82 -18.53
C LEU A 414 21.78 14.39 -19.14
N VAL A 415 22.39 15.36 -18.49
CA VAL A 415 23.69 15.92 -18.86
C VAL A 415 24.73 15.47 -17.85
N LEU A 416 25.72 14.72 -18.28
CA LEU A 416 26.80 14.22 -17.45
C LEU A 416 28.09 14.96 -17.73
N ASP A 417 28.85 15.26 -16.68
CA ASP A 417 30.24 15.70 -16.79
C ASP A 417 31.12 14.47 -17.08
N ARG A 418 31.78 14.45 -18.27
CA ARG A 418 32.62 13.33 -18.72
C ARG A 418 33.80 13.05 -17.81
N ARG A 419 34.27 14.04 -17.06
CA ARG A 419 35.43 13.91 -16.18
C ARG A 419 35.05 13.27 -14.83
N THR A 420 33.91 13.63 -14.29
CA THR A 420 33.45 13.14 -12.97
C THR A 420 32.44 12.01 -13.06
N GLY A 421 31.75 11.86 -14.18
CA GLY A 421 30.64 10.94 -14.36
C GLY A 421 29.38 11.36 -13.62
N ASN A 422 29.34 12.57 -13.04
CA ASN A 422 28.16 13.07 -12.31
C ASN A 422 27.13 13.69 -13.26
N CYS A 423 25.85 13.55 -12.91
CA CYS A 423 24.79 14.30 -13.55
C CYS A 423 24.86 15.76 -13.09
N THR A 424 25.02 16.71 -14.01
CA THR A 424 25.13 18.15 -13.73
C THR A 424 23.84 18.89 -14.02
N ALA A 425 23.00 18.34 -14.89
CA ALA A 425 21.73 18.94 -15.26
C ALA A 425 20.77 17.91 -15.87
N VAL A 426 19.51 18.27 -15.93
CA VAL A 426 18.50 17.59 -16.73
C VAL A 426 18.01 18.52 -17.85
N ILE A 427 17.55 17.95 -18.96
CA ILE A 427 16.94 18.70 -20.06
C ILE A 427 15.48 18.29 -20.16
N ASP A 428 14.58 19.26 -19.99
CA ASP A 428 13.15 19.04 -20.04
C ASP A 428 12.62 18.84 -21.48
N TYR A 429 11.36 18.51 -21.62
CA TYR A 429 10.72 18.29 -22.92
C TYR A 429 10.71 19.54 -23.83
N LYS A 430 10.83 20.74 -23.25
CA LYS A 430 10.93 22.01 -23.98
C LYS A 430 12.36 22.33 -24.40
N GLY A 431 13.36 21.54 -23.97
CA GLY A 431 14.78 21.79 -24.24
C GLY A 431 15.44 22.70 -23.21
N LYS A 432 14.75 23.03 -22.10
CA LYS A 432 15.32 23.83 -21.02
C LYS A 432 16.30 22.97 -20.21
N ARG A 433 17.52 23.50 -20.01
CA ARG A 433 18.52 22.95 -19.10
C ARG A 433 18.23 23.40 -17.67
N ILE A 434 18.19 22.46 -16.73
CA ILE A 434 17.99 22.68 -15.32
C ILE A 434 19.14 21.99 -14.58
N ALA A 435 20.02 22.77 -13.97
CA ALA A 435 21.17 22.25 -13.21
C ALA A 435 20.70 21.64 -11.88
N CYS A 436 21.37 20.57 -11.45
CA CYS A 436 21.11 19.93 -10.17
C CYS A 436 22.40 19.38 -9.53
N ASP A 437 22.44 19.39 -8.19
CA ASP A 437 23.52 18.78 -7.44
C ASP A 437 23.24 17.30 -7.20
N TRP A 438 21.97 16.93 -7.01
CA TRP A 438 21.49 15.55 -6.86
C TRP A 438 20.29 15.28 -7.78
N LEU A 439 20.24 14.06 -8.31
CA LEU A 439 19.12 13.55 -9.09
C LEU A 439 18.57 12.28 -8.42
N VAL A 440 17.30 12.33 -8.01
CA VAL A 440 16.59 11.19 -7.39
C VAL A 440 15.52 10.71 -8.36
N VAL A 441 15.53 9.42 -8.69
CA VAL A 441 14.66 8.89 -9.74
C VAL A 441 13.93 7.62 -9.32
N GLU A 442 12.66 7.50 -9.65
CA GLU A 442 11.96 6.23 -9.61
C GLU A 442 12.59 5.27 -10.64
N GLU A 443 12.76 4.00 -10.33
CA GLU A 443 13.42 2.99 -11.18
C GLU A 443 12.91 2.98 -12.64
N SER A 444 11.63 3.35 -12.89
CA SER A 444 11.07 3.37 -14.27
C SER A 444 11.58 4.51 -15.15
N TYR A 445 12.27 5.48 -14.57
CA TYR A 445 12.87 6.60 -15.30
C TYR A 445 14.33 6.33 -15.68
N VAL A 446 14.94 5.24 -15.21
CA VAL A 446 16.34 4.93 -15.50
C VAL A 446 16.51 4.62 -16.98
N PRO A 447 17.45 5.31 -17.69
CA PRO A 447 17.73 5.01 -19.10
C PRO A 447 18.18 3.55 -19.28
N GLN A 448 17.71 2.91 -20.36
CA GLN A 448 18.01 1.49 -20.63
C GLN A 448 19.51 1.18 -20.71
N GLY A 449 20.34 2.16 -21.11
CA GLY A 449 21.80 2.00 -21.18
C GLY A 449 22.46 1.66 -19.85
N TYR A 450 21.81 1.96 -18.73
CA TYR A 450 22.27 1.63 -17.39
C TYR A 450 21.73 0.29 -16.86
N CYS A 451 20.79 -0.34 -17.55
CA CYS A 451 20.22 -1.61 -17.14
C CYS A 451 21.11 -2.77 -17.63
N THR A 452 21.46 -3.72 -16.75
CA THR A 452 22.34 -4.86 -17.07
C THR A 452 21.69 -5.93 -17.97
N GLY A 453 20.45 -5.75 -18.40
CA GLY A 453 19.70 -6.71 -19.24
C GLY A 453 19.19 -7.94 -18.48
N THR A 454 19.68 -8.18 -17.29
CA THR A 454 19.23 -9.25 -16.37
C THR A 454 18.23 -8.76 -15.33
N CYS A 455 17.72 -7.53 -15.48
CA CYS A 455 16.66 -6.99 -14.65
C CYS A 455 15.38 -7.81 -14.83
N ALA A 456 15.31 -8.96 -14.16
CA ALA A 456 14.03 -9.61 -13.90
C ALA A 456 13.27 -8.68 -12.93
N SER A 457 12.39 -7.83 -13.47
CA SER A 457 11.45 -7.11 -12.62
C SER A 457 10.73 -8.15 -11.77
N ARG A 458 10.71 -7.96 -10.47
CA ARG A 458 9.90 -8.81 -9.59
C ARG A 458 8.47 -8.32 -9.73
N ASP A 459 7.75 -8.87 -10.69
CA ASP A 459 6.36 -8.50 -10.89
C ASP A 459 5.51 -8.87 -9.67
N ILE A 460 4.45 -8.12 -9.47
CA ILE A 460 3.51 -8.30 -8.37
C ILE A 460 2.14 -8.59 -8.98
N SER A 461 1.59 -9.74 -8.67
CA SER A 461 0.23 -10.11 -9.04
C SER A 461 -0.77 -9.45 -8.10
N ARG A 462 -1.77 -8.79 -8.69
CA ARG A 462 -2.80 -8.04 -7.97
C ARG A 462 -4.18 -8.40 -8.44
N ALA A 463 -5.14 -8.42 -7.49
CA ALA A 463 -6.56 -8.43 -7.81
C ALA A 463 -7.29 -7.38 -7.00
N VAL A 464 -8.30 -6.77 -7.63
CA VAL A 464 -9.25 -5.84 -7.01
C VAL A 464 -10.63 -6.43 -7.21
N LEU A 465 -11.35 -6.64 -6.09
CA LEU A 465 -12.73 -7.13 -6.13
C LEU A 465 -13.65 -6.09 -5.48
N ILE A 466 -14.85 -5.96 -6.02
CA ILE A 466 -15.97 -5.27 -5.36
C ILE A 466 -17.02 -6.33 -5.05
N THR A 467 -17.42 -6.44 -3.76
CA THR A 467 -18.31 -7.49 -3.27
C THR A 467 -19.55 -6.91 -2.59
N ASP A 468 -20.61 -7.73 -2.47
CA ASP A 468 -21.89 -7.38 -1.85
C ASP A 468 -21.91 -7.48 -0.33
N LYS A 469 -20.93 -8.15 0.26
CA LYS A 469 -20.80 -8.34 1.72
C LYS A 469 -19.36 -8.67 2.11
N SER A 470 -19.08 -8.61 3.41
CA SER A 470 -17.77 -8.90 3.98
C SER A 470 -17.46 -10.39 3.98
N LEU A 471 -16.17 -10.73 3.85
CA LEU A 471 -15.61 -12.07 4.05
C LEU A 471 -15.95 -12.68 5.42
N PHE A 472 -15.97 -11.85 6.44
CA PHE A 472 -16.31 -12.26 7.81
C PHE A 472 -17.49 -11.42 8.29
N PRO A 473 -18.74 -11.92 8.21
CA PRO A 473 -19.95 -11.17 8.53
C PRO A 473 -19.92 -10.55 9.93
N SER A 474 -20.35 -9.30 10.03
CA SER A 474 -20.44 -8.52 11.25
C SER A 474 -21.55 -7.49 11.10
N ASP A 475 -22.15 -7.08 12.21
CA ASP A 475 -23.17 -6.02 12.24
C ASP A 475 -22.57 -4.62 12.00
N SER A 476 -21.25 -4.48 11.99
CA SER A 476 -20.52 -3.22 11.81
C SER A 476 -19.73 -3.20 10.52
N ASN A 477 -19.57 -1.98 9.96
CA ASN A 477 -18.72 -1.72 8.79
C ASN A 477 -17.24 -1.79 9.19
N GLU A 478 -16.64 -2.96 9.10
CA GLU A 478 -15.27 -3.22 9.53
C GLU A 478 -14.31 -3.37 8.33
N ALA A 479 -13.05 -2.99 8.55
CA ALA A 479 -11.95 -3.31 7.66
C ALA A 479 -11.16 -4.50 8.21
N SER A 480 -10.70 -5.39 7.32
CA SER A 480 -10.03 -6.63 7.69
C SER A 480 -8.74 -6.82 6.93
N VAL A 481 -7.76 -7.44 7.57
CA VAL A 481 -6.52 -7.90 6.96
C VAL A 481 -6.41 -9.41 7.14
N LEU A 482 -6.09 -10.11 6.06
CA LEU A 482 -5.89 -11.55 6.03
C LEU A 482 -4.61 -11.87 5.26
N CYS A 483 -3.71 -12.64 5.85
CA CYS A 483 -2.54 -13.19 5.17
C CYS A 483 -2.70 -14.70 5.01
N MET A 484 -2.46 -15.19 3.81
CA MET A 484 -2.56 -16.62 3.48
C MET A 484 -1.28 -17.11 2.81
N PRO A 485 -0.95 -18.39 2.96
CA PRO A 485 0.15 -18.97 2.20
C PRO A 485 -0.25 -19.05 0.72
N GLY A 486 0.64 -18.59 -0.15
CA GLY A 486 0.50 -18.78 -1.59
C GLY A 486 0.78 -20.23 -2.00
N LYS A 487 0.41 -20.59 -3.21
CA LYS A 487 0.61 -21.95 -3.75
C LYS A 487 1.99 -22.17 -4.38
N GLY A 488 2.85 -21.13 -4.43
CA GLY A 488 4.19 -21.25 -5.01
C GLY A 488 5.14 -22.12 -4.17
N PRO A 489 6.19 -22.71 -4.79
CA PRO A 489 7.17 -23.54 -4.09
C PRO A 489 7.96 -22.77 -3.02
N ASP A 490 8.00 -21.46 -3.10
CA ASP A 490 8.78 -20.57 -2.21
C ASP A 490 7.97 -20.05 -1.01
N GLY A 491 6.76 -20.60 -0.76
CA GLY A 491 5.94 -20.23 0.39
C GLY A 491 5.57 -18.73 0.42
N THR A 492 5.32 -18.12 -0.74
CA THR A 492 4.99 -16.70 -0.84
C THR A 492 3.71 -16.38 -0.07
N THR A 493 3.68 -15.22 0.61
CA THR A 493 2.48 -14.76 1.32
C THR A 493 1.54 -14.03 0.34
N VAL A 494 0.25 -14.35 0.41
CA VAL A 494 -0.83 -13.61 -0.26
C VAL A 494 -1.49 -12.72 0.78
N ASN A 495 -1.46 -11.41 0.53
CA ASN A 495 -2.05 -10.40 1.39
C ASN A 495 -3.43 -10.00 0.85
N ILE A 496 -4.44 -10.05 1.70
CA ILE A 496 -5.82 -9.65 1.39
C ILE A 496 -6.21 -8.54 2.35
N ILE A 497 -6.64 -7.41 1.80
CA ILE A 497 -7.15 -6.26 2.55
C ILE A 497 -8.59 -6.03 2.11
N GLU A 498 -9.53 -6.20 3.03
CA GLU A 498 -10.94 -5.92 2.83
C GLU A 498 -11.30 -4.59 3.49
N LEU A 499 -11.90 -3.70 2.72
CA LEU A 499 -12.26 -2.36 3.11
C LEU A 499 -13.78 -2.17 3.04
N SER A 500 -14.33 -1.53 4.04
CA SER A 500 -15.76 -1.20 4.14
C SER A 500 -16.01 0.28 3.78
N PRO A 501 -17.25 0.71 3.59
CA PRO A 501 -17.59 2.12 3.34
C PRO A 501 -17.03 3.09 4.40
N SER A 502 -16.80 2.62 5.61
CA SER A 502 -16.23 3.42 6.70
C SER A 502 -14.77 3.84 6.49
N THR A 503 -14.06 3.26 5.52
CA THR A 503 -12.71 3.65 5.11
C THR A 503 -12.71 4.69 3.98
N MET A 504 -13.88 5.13 3.52
CA MET A 504 -14.08 6.04 2.38
C MET A 504 -13.47 5.52 1.08
N THR A 505 -13.41 4.20 0.92
CA THR A 505 -12.83 3.55 -0.26
C THR A 505 -13.84 2.78 -1.11
N CYS A 506 -15.07 2.61 -0.65
CA CYS A 506 -16.13 1.96 -1.43
C CYS A 506 -17.51 2.55 -1.14
N ALA A 507 -18.47 2.27 -2.05
CA ALA A 507 -19.85 2.72 -1.92
C ALA A 507 -20.58 2.01 -0.76
N PRO A 508 -21.67 2.60 -0.23
CA PRO A 508 -22.51 1.93 0.77
C PRO A 508 -22.93 0.53 0.33
N ASP A 509 -23.10 -0.37 1.29
CA ASP A 509 -23.49 -1.78 1.07
C ASP A 509 -22.54 -2.57 0.16
N THR A 510 -21.33 -2.07 -0.15
CA THR A 510 -20.28 -2.80 -0.89
C THR A 510 -19.01 -2.89 -0.07
N TYR A 511 -18.11 -3.80 -0.46
CA TYR A 511 -16.76 -3.93 0.10
C TYR A 511 -15.75 -3.93 -1.04
N LEU A 512 -14.60 -3.29 -0.80
CA LEU A 512 -13.47 -3.28 -1.72
C LEU A 512 -12.40 -4.21 -1.19
N VAL A 513 -12.01 -5.19 -1.99
CA VAL A 513 -11.00 -6.19 -1.60
C VAL A 513 -9.79 -6.06 -2.51
N HIS A 514 -8.64 -5.87 -1.89
CA HIS A 514 -7.34 -5.90 -2.57
C HIS A 514 -6.62 -7.20 -2.24
N VAL A 515 -6.10 -7.88 -3.25
CA VAL A 515 -5.29 -9.09 -3.11
C VAL A 515 -3.95 -8.88 -3.78
N THR A 516 -2.87 -9.21 -3.08
CA THR A 516 -1.50 -8.95 -3.54
C THR A 516 -0.60 -10.13 -3.21
N CYS A 517 0.22 -10.57 -4.17
CA CYS A 517 1.34 -11.49 -3.92
C CYS A 517 2.50 -11.21 -4.90
N PRO A 518 3.73 -11.69 -4.60
CA PRO A 518 4.78 -11.78 -5.61
C PRO A 518 4.30 -12.63 -6.80
N SER A 519 4.58 -12.18 -8.03
CA SER A 519 4.17 -12.90 -9.22
C SER A 519 5.04 -14.14 -9.47
N SER A 520 4.41 -15.25 -9.78
CA SER A 520 5.08 -16.47 -10.26
C SER A 520 4.62 -16.86 -11.67
N GLY A 521 3.55 -16.24 -12.17
CA GLY A 521 2.95 -16.51 -13.45
C GLY A 521 2.00 -15.40 -13.88
N SER A 522 0.83 -15.76 -14.39
CA SER A 522 -0.20 -14.74 -14.61
C SER A 522 -0.89 -14.35 -13.30
N PRO A 523 -1.40 -13.12 -13.16
CA PRO A 523 -2.15 -12.71 -11.96
C PRO A 523 -3.36 -13.61 -11.66
N TRP A 524 -3.97 -14.17 -12.69
CA TRP A 524 -5.06 -15.13 -12.53
C TRP A 524 -4.56 -16.45 -11.93
N ASP A 525 -3.47 -17.02 -12.46
CA ASP A 525 -2.93 -18.28 -11.97
C ASP A 525 -2.42 -18.19 -10.53
N ASP A 526 -1.84 -17.04 -10.19
CA ASP A 526 -1.34 -16.77 -8.84
C ASP A 526 -2.47 -16.60 -7.81
N LEU A 527 -3.56 -15.89 -8.17
CA LEU A 527 -4.54 -15.39 -7.22
C LEU A 527 -5.88 -16.13 -7.26
N ALA A 528 -6.37 -16.60 -8.43
CA ALA A 528 -7.66 -17.26 -8.52
C ALA A 528 -7.78 -18.50 -7.60
N PRO A 529 -6.75 -19.33 -7.43
CA PRO A 529 -6.82 -20.47 -6.50
C PRO A 529 -6.99 -20.08 -5.02
N ILE A 530 -6.66 -18.85 -4.64
CA ILE A 530 -6.81 -18.31 -3.29
C ILE A 530 -8.16 -17.59 -3.15
N ILE A 531 -8.58 -16.89 -4.19
CA ILE A 531 -9.80 -16.07 -4.21
C ILE A 531 -11.05 -16.93 -4.36
N SER A 532 -11.05 -17.94 -5.26
CA SER A 532 -12.23 -18.73 -5.57
C SER A 532 -12.84 -19.47 -4.36
N PRO A 533 -12.08 -19.97 -3.38
CA PRO A 533 -12.68 -20.57 -2.18
C PRO A 533 -13.34 -19.55 -1.24
N LEU A 534 -12.89 -18.29 -1.28
CA LEU A 534 -13.34 -17.21 -0.37
C LEU A 534 -14.56 -16.46 -0.90
N PHE A 535 -14.70 -16.35 -2.22
CA PHE A 535 -15.71 -15.54 -2.89
C PHE A 535 -16.54 -16.36 -3.85
N HIS A 536 -17.76 -15.90 -4.11
CA HIS A 536 -18.68 -16.49 -5.07
C HIS A 536 -18.67 -15.69 -6.38
N PHE A 537 -18.51 -16.39 -7.50
CA PHE A 537 -18.61 -15.87 -8.86
C PHE A 537 -19.83 -16.49 -9.56
N GLU A 538 -20.48 -15.80 -10.48
CA GLU A 538 -21.79 -16.15 -11.08
C GLU A 538 -21.93 -17.53 -11.70
N ASN A 539 -20.84 -18.13 -12.14
CA ASN A 539 -20.87 -19.40 -12.86
C ASN A 539 -20.85 -20.64 -11.94
N GLU A 540 -20.83 -20.44 -10.63
CA GLU A 540 -20.86 -21.54 -9.67
C GLU A 540 -22.29 -21.76 -9.15
N PRO A 541 -22.79 -22.99 -9.07
CA PRO A 541 -24.07 -23.25 -8.42
C PRO A 541 -24.03 -22.76 -6.96
N GLU A 542 -25.09 -22.05 -6.52
CA GLU A 542 -25.25 -21.56 -5.14
C GLU A 542 -25.19 -22.73 -4.13
N SER A 543 -24.02 -23.28 -3.89
CA SER A 543 -23.82 -24.33 -2.90
C SER A 543 -23.67 -23.80 -1.49
N GLU A 544 -23.27 -22.52 -1.32
CA GLU A 544 -23.11 -21.88 -0.02
C GLU A 544 -23.52 -20.40 -0.06
N PRO A 545 -24.73 -20.05 0.42
CA PRO A 545 -25.22 -18.65 0.42
C PRO A 545 -24.45 -17.72 1.37
N SER A 546 -23.43 -18.23 2.06
CA SER A 546 -22.64 -17.47 3.04
C SER A 546 -21.48 -16.67 2.44
N ARG A 547 -20.93 -17.09 1.28
CA ARG A 547 -19.77 -16.43 0.66
C ARG A 547 -20.15 -15.08 0.02
N PRO A 548 -19.27 -14.05 0.10
CA PRO A 548 -19.48 -12.78 -0.60
C PRO A 548 -19.56 -12.98 -2.11
N HIS A 549 -20.56 -12.36 -2.75
CA HIS A 549 -20.66 -12.35 -4.20
C HIS A 549 -19.81 -11.23 -4.80
N VAL A 550 -19.05 -11.55 -5.83
CA VAL A 550 -18.21 -10.60 -6.55
C VAL A 550 -19.05 -9.88 -7.61
N ILE A 551 -19.11 -8.55 -7.54
CA ILE A 551 -19.80 -7.70 -8.52
C ILE A 551 -18.82 -7.29 -9.62
N MET A 552 -17.56 -7.00 -9.25
CA MET A 552 -16.48 -6.66 -10.17
C MET A 552 -15.19 -7.35 -9.73
N ALA A 553 -14.44 -7.86 -10.69
CA ALA A 553 -13.07 -8.33 -10.46
C ALA A 553 -12.13 -7.75 -11.51
N SER A 554 -10.93 -7.37 -11.09
CA SER A 554 -9.83 -6.97 -11.97
C SER A 554 -8.56 -7.68 -11.55
N TYR A 555 -7.88 -8.32 -12.50
CA TYR A 555 -6.60 -9.00 -12.29
C TYR A 555 -5.54 -8.33 -13.15
N PHE A 556 -4.41 -7.96 -12.56
CA PHE A 556 -3.32 -7.31 -13.26
C PHE A 556 -1.98 -7.53 -12.54
N SER A 557 -0.87 -7.36 -13.27
CA SER A 557 0.45 -7.31 -12.66
C SER A 557 1.02 -5.90 -12.71
N THR A 558 1.82 -5.58 -11.72
CA THR A 558 2.61 -4.34 -11.67
C THR A 558 4.07 -4.71 -11.49
N SER A 559 4.97 -3.98 -12.14
CA SER A 559 6.39 -4.17 -11.91
C SER A 559 6.76 -3.67 -10.52
N GLY A 560 7.28 -4.55 -9.71
CA GLY A 560 7.84 -4.23 -8.39
C GLY A 560 9.28 -3.75 -8.49
N SER A 561 9.82 -3.32 -7.34
CA SER A 561 11.25 -2.98 -7.23
C SER A 561 12.11 -4.22 -7.40
N THR A 562 13.20 -4.09 -8.13
CA THR A 562 14.22 -5.15 -8.22
C THR A 562 14.90 -5.37 -6.86
N GLY A 563 14.97 -4.32 -6.05
CA GLY A 563 15.69 -4.31 -4.77
C GLY A 563 17.21 -4.54 -4.92
N ASP A 564 17.68 -4.74 -6.14
CA ASP A 564 19.03 -5.14 -6.46
C ASP A 564 19.76 -4.03 -7.23
N MET A 565 20.79 -3.47 -6.63
CA MET A 565 21.64 -2.47 -7.29
C MET A 565 22.49 -3.07 -8.42
N ASP A 566 22.71 -4.40 -8.42
CA ASP A 566 23.43 -5.11 -9.49
C ASP A 566 22.62 -5.16 -10.81
N ALA A 567 21.34 -4.82 -10.73
CA ALA A 567 20.48 -4.62 -11.90
C ALA A 567 20.89 -3.41 -12.74
N TYR A 568 21.73 -2.53 -12.20
CA TYR A 568 22.18 -1.30 -12.83
C TYR A 568 23.70 -1.21 -12.83
N GLN A 569 24.27 -0.67 -13.91
CA GLN A 569 25.70 -0.45 -14.06
C GLN A 569 26.00 1.00 -14.45
N ASP A 570 27.16 1.48 -14.03
CA ASP A 570 27.71 2.78 -14.43
C ASP A 570 26.79 4.00 -14.15
N LEU A 571 25.88 3.88 -13.16
CA LEU A 571 25.04 5.00 -12.74
C LEU A 571 25.90 6.17 -12.25
N PRO A 572 25.53 7.43 -12.58
CA PRO A 572 26.15 8.61 -12.00
C PRO A 572 26.13 8.54 -10.45
N LEU A 573 27.22 8.97 -9.80
CA LEU A 573 27.37 8.87 -8.34
C LEU A 573 26.32 9.67 -7.56
N ASN A 574 25.83 10.76 -8.16
CA ASN A 574 24.79 11.64 -7.61
C ASN A 574 23.39 11.34 -8.18
N LEU A 575 23.21 10.22 -8.90
CA LEU A 575 21.90 9.69 -9.25
C LEU A 575 21.50 8.62 -8.23
N LEU A 576 20.38 8.82 -7.58
CA LEU A 576 19.86 7.96 -6.53
C LEU A 576 18.54 7.32 -6.96
N LEU A 577 18.39 6.00 -6.70
CA LEU A 577 17.21 5.25 -7.12
C LEU A 577 16.21 5.10 -5.99
N CYS A 578 14.96 5.50 -6.26
CA CYS A 578 13.81 5.20 -5.42
C CYS A 578 13.13 3.92 -5.90
N PRO A 579 12.75 3.03 -4.98
CA PRO A 579 12.11 1.76 -5.32
C PRO A 579 10.66 1.96 -5.76
N ARG A 580 10.20 1.10 -6.65
CA ARG A 580 8.77 0.89 -6.92
C ARG A 580 8.10 0.20 -5.73
N PRO A 581 6.74 0.15 -5.69
CA PRO A 581 6.05 -0.64 -4.68
C PRO A 581 6.53 -2.09 -4.64
N ASP A 582 6.63 -2.64 -3.45
CA ASP A 582 6.91 -4.04 -3.18
C ASP A 582 5.61 -4.81 -2.80
N PRO A 583 5.61 -6.16 -2.77
CA PRO A 583 4.45 -6.96 -2.41
C PRO A 583 4.18 -7.03 -0.89
N GLN A 584 5.01 -6.40 -0.06
CA GLN A 584 4.84 -6.44 1.40
C GLN A 584 3.56 -5.71 1.82
N LEU A 585 3.03 -6.11 2.99
CA LEU A 585 1.79 -5.56 3.52
C LEU A 585 1.92 -4.12 4.02
N ASP A 586 3.13 -3.68 4.35
CA ASP A 586 3.43 -2.40 5.00
C ASP A 586 4.29 -1.46 4.15
N PHE A 587 4.59 -0.26 4.68
CA PHE A 587 5.34 0.80 4.00
C PHE A 587 6.80 0.91 4.46
N GLU A 588 7.26 0.06 5.38
CA GLU A 588 8.53 0.24 6.10
C GLU A 588 9.74 0.30 5.15
N ALA A 589 9.76 -0.56 4.12
CA ALA A 589 10.84 -0.56 3.14
C ALA A 589 10.94 0.77 2.35
N ALA A 590 9.81 1.40 2.05
CA ALA A 590 9.77 2.68 1.34
C ALA A 590 10.32 3.81 2.22
N VAL A 591 9.98 3.83 3.51
CA VAL A 591 10.45 4.82 4.48
C VAL A 591 11.94 4.67 4.74
N GLU A 592 12.40 3.44 5.00
CA GLU A 592 13.81 3.16 5.23
C GLU A 592 14.67 3.56 4.03
N LYS A 593 14.21 3.23 2.81
CA LYS A 593 14.94 3.64 1.61
C LYS A 593 14.99 5.16 1.45
N ALA A 594 13.88 5.86 1.67
CA ALA A 594 13.85 7.33 1.62
C ALA A 594 14.84 7.95 2.62
N LYS A 595 14.89 7.40 3.84
CA LYS A 595 15.84 7.82 4.88
C LYS A 595 17.29 7.61 4.47
N VAL A 596 17.62 6.42 3.93
CA VAL A 596 18.96 6.11 3.44
C VAL A 596 19.38 7.04 2.31
N LEU A 597 18.48 7.34 1.35
CA LEU A 597 18.76 8.25 0.25
C LEU A 597 19.02 9.68 0.74
N PHE A 598 18.19 10.17 1.65
CA PHE A 598 18.38 11.49 2.25
C PHE A 598 19.71 11.59 3.00
N GLN A 599 20.04 10.60 3.85
CA GLN A 599 21.29 10.57 4.61
C GLN A 599 22.52 10.48 3.70
N ARG A 600 22.42 9.84 2.53
CA ARG A 600 23.49 9.82 1.53
C ARG A 600 23.74 11.20 0.92
N MET A 601 22.68 11.98 0.72
CA MET A 601 22.80 13.35 0.18
C MET A 601 23.28 14.34 1.24
N TYR A 602 22.74 14.22 2.45
CA TYR A 602 22.90 15.19 3.53
C TYR A 602 23.14 14.47 4.87
N PRO A 603 24.35 13.88 5.08
CA PRO A 603 24.65 13.05 6.25
C PRO A 603 24.65 13.82 7.58
N GLU A 604 24.83 15.15 7.54
CA GLU A 604 24.87 16.01 8.73
C GLU A 604 23.49 16.61 9.08
N GLU A 605 22.47 16.38 8.25
CA GLU A 605 21.14 16.95 8.45
C GLU A 605 20.18 15.89 9.04
N ASP A 606 19.27 16.34 9.88
CA ASP A 606 18.23 15.49 10.44
C ASP A 606 17.17 15.14 9.38
N PHE A 607 16.77 13.88 9.34
CA PHE A 607 15.73 13.40 8.43
C PHE A 607 14.35 13.89 8.86
N CYS A 608 13.72 14.75 8.06
CA CYS A 608 12.39 15.33 8.32
C CYS A 608 12.28 15.89 9.75
N PRO A 609 13.09 16.88 10.16
CA PRO A 609 13.02 17.45 11.50
C PRO A 609 11.61 17.98 11.80
N PRO A 610 11.19 18.05 13.07
CA PRO A 610 9.90 18.60 13.45
C PRO A 610 9.74 20.05 12.93
N ALA A 611 8.49 20.49 12.67
CA ALA A 611 8.23 21.87 12.31
C ALA A 611 8.70 22.80 13.43
N PRO A 612 9.31 23.96 13.11
CA PRO A 612 9.56 24.97 14.11
C PRO A 612 8.25 25.28 14.84
N GLU A 613 8.31 25.40 16.17
CA GLU A 613 7.17 25.90 16.90
C GLU A 613 6.93 27.39 16.51
N PRO A 614 5.71 27.90 16.56
CA PRO A 614 5.44 29.31 16.24
C PRO A 614 6.31 30.27 17.05
N GLU A 615 6.72 29.87 18.25
CA GLU A 615 7.57 30.61 19.16
C GLU A 615 9.04 30.64 18.71
N ASP A 616 9.48 29.65 17.93
CA ASP A 616 10.84 29.56 17.39
C ASP A 616 11.00 30.32 16.06
N ILE A 617 9.90 30.84 15.49
CA ILE A 617 9.95 31.63 14.26
C ILE A 617 10.38 33.04 14.63
N ILE A 618 11.69 33.26 14.66
CA ILE A 618 12.27 34.59 14.76
C ILE A 618 12.02 35.26 13.40
N TYR A 619 11.05 36.14 13.33
CA TYR A 619 10.93 37.05 12.20
C TYR A 619 12.21 37.88 12.20
N GLY A 620 13.14 37.58 11.29
CA GLY A 620 14.35 38.37 11.14
C GLY A 620 13.95 39.82 11.01
N GLU A 621 14.56 40.68 11.84
CA GLU A 621 14.46 42.13 11.72
C GLU A 621 14.99 42.49 10.33
N GLY A 622 14.11 42.34 9.32
CA GLY A 622 14.34 42.92 8.01
C GLY A 622 14.33 44.42 8.15
N ASN A 623 15.49 45.03 7.93
CA ASN A 623 15.74 46.46 7.67
C ASN A 623 14.47 47.31 7.68
N THR A 624 14.08 47.84 8.83
CA THR A 624 13.17 48.95 8.91
C THR A 624 13.93 50.22 8.49
N THR A 625 14.01 50.45 7.18
CA THR A 625 14.13 51.79 6.68
C THR A 625 12.81 52.50 7.00
N ASN A 626 12.81 53.32 8.05
CA ASN A 626 11.77 54.27 8.31
C ASN A 626 11.49 55.12 7.07
N PRO A 627 10.28 55.19 6.57
CA PRO A 627 9.80 56.36 5.91
C PRO A 627 9.07 57.21 6.97
N SER A 628 9.81 58.16 7.56
CA SER A 628 9.19 59.34 8.08
C SER A 628 8.57 60.09 6.92
N GLU A 629 7.39 60.61 7.18
CA GLU A 629 6.76 61.80 6.61
C GLU A 629 5.44 61.57 5.86
N GLU A 630 4.47 62.25 6.46
CA GLU A 630 3.25 62.86 5.93
C GLU A 630 2.04 61.96 5.61
N ALA A 631 1.19 61.89 6.65
CA ALA A 631 -0.24 61.70 6.47
C ALA A 631 -0.89 63.03 6.08
N PRO A 632 -1.69 63.14 5.03
CA PRO A 632 -2.60 64.25 4.88
C PRO A 632 -3.86 64.01 5.70
N ASP A 633 -4.14 65.01 6.54
CA ASP A 633 -5.37 65.26 7.27
C ASP A 633 -6.54 65.44 6.28
N LEU A 634 -7.56 64.61 6.37
CA LEU A 634 -8.86 64.87 5.77
C LEU A 634 -9.93 64.65 6.83
N THR A 635 -10.24 65.80 7.46
CA THR A 635 -11.49 66.02 8.19
C THR A 635 -12.66 66.20 7.21
N ASP A 636 -13.83 65.74 7.68
CA ASP A 636 -15.21 66.07 7.34
C ASP A 636 -15.82 65.55 6.02
N ALA A 637 -16.74 64.63 6.18
CA ALA A 637 -18.14 64.76 5.73
C ALA A 637 -19.00 63.58 6.18
N ASP A 638 -19.89 63.90 7.04
CA ASP A 638 -21.27 63.51 7.30
C ASP A 638 -21.88 62.26 6.61
N ASP A 639 -22.34 61.41 7.50
CA ASP A 639 -23.75 60.99 7.71
C ASP A 639 -24.38 59.93 6.79
N ASP A 640 -24.94 58.99 7.51
CA ASP A 640 -26.22 58.28 7.34
C ASP A 640 -26.23 56.87 6.70
N THR A 641 -26.83 56.03 7.50
CA THR A 641 -27.59 54.78 7.29
C THR A 641 -26.92 53.41 7.63
N SER A 642 -27.37 53.00 8.80
CA SER A 642 -27.78 51.64 9.27
C SER A 642 -27.71 50.47 8.26
N ASP A 643 -27.01 49.39 8.64
CA ASP A 643 -27.70 48.13 8.97
C ASP A 643 -26.73 47.08 9.56
N ASN A 644 -27.25 46.37 10.53
CA ASN A 644 -26.71 45.34 11.34
C ASN A 644 -26.17 44.14 10.56
N ALA A 645 -24.98 43.64 10.93
CA ALA A 645 -24.70 42.21 10.94
C ALA A 645 -23.71 41.88 12.06
N VAL A 646 -24.19 41.21 13.03
CA VAL A 646 -23.52 40.65 14.20
C VAL A 646 -22.59 39.53 13.75
N ILE A 647 -21.30 39.65 14.05
CA ILE A 647 -20.35 38.54 14.01
C ILE A 647 -20.19 38.10 15.48
N HIS A 648 -20.59 36.91 15.77
CA HIS A 648 -20.30 36.22 17.02
C HIS A 648 -18.94 35.53 16.95
N ASP A 649 -18.05 35.96 17.81
CA ASP A 649 -16.89 35.22 18.29
C ASP A 649 -17.37 33.96 19.02
N ALA A 650 -16.71 32.85 18.77
CA ALA A 650 -16.73 31.67 19.63
C ALA A 650 -15.29 31.21 19.82
N GLU A 651 -14.70 31.71 20.89
CA GLU A 651 -13.58 31.08 21.58
C GLU A 651 -14.10 29.93 22.46
N GLU A 652 -13.23 28.93 22.56
CA GLU A 652 -13.15 27.89 23.61
C GLU A 652 -14.27 26.84 23.73
N ARG A 653 -14.01 25.62 23.24
CA ARG A 653 -13.67 24.47 24.12
C ARG A 653 -13.11 23.30 23.31
#